data_ef4fadf1380a5ea5ad02de8a92ad5cb6
#
_entry.id   ef4fadf1380a5ea5ad02de8a92ad5cb6
#
_cell.length_a   1.000
_cell.length_b   1.000
_cell.length_c   1.000
_cell.angle_alpha   90.00
_cell.angle_beta   90.00
_cell.angle_gamma   90.00
#
_symmetry.space_group_name_H-M   'P 1'
#
loop_
_entity.id
_entity.type
_entity.pdbx_description
1 polymer ?
#
loop_
_entity_poly.entity_id
_entity_poly.type
_entity_poly.pdbx_seq_one_letter_code
_entity_poly.pdbx_strand_id
1 'polypeptide(L)'
;MKRLTTLMLSLTLMLSAQAQQRTNGYPISQVPFTAVKITPNTFWGDRIYAAREVTIPLAFSKCEETHRYENFNMAAYTLQHPGHEGLKTPQWDVSKFMGFSFDDTDVYKTIEGASYVLQTYPDKKLTAYIDSVLDIVGAAQEPDGYLYTARTINPEHPHHWAGKKRWEVEEILSHELYNLGHMVDAACAHYQATGSDKFLNIAKRYADCVIKEVGSKEGQACVVPGHQIAEMALARLYVLTGEQKYLDEAKFLLDYRGKTGRRDIYSQSDKPVVDQKEAWGHAVRAGYMYAGMADVAALTGDEGYLKAIDAIYNNIVSKKYYITGGVGARHAGEAFGADYELPNLTSYNETCAAISMVYLFQRMFLLHGDSKYIDCMERTLYNGVISGMSVDGGRFFYPNPLASDGKYAFNADNTVERQPWFGCACCPSNLCRFIPSFPGYMYAVKDRDLYVNLFAGNTATIKIGGKDVILEQITNYPWDGDIALTIKKNQAKAFNLKIRVPGWVDRSPVPSDLYRFSDDVLGNYSIKVNGQVVKTEMANGFFVIKRLWKKGDVVSIHFDMPVRTVKANPAVVDDRGRIAVERGPLVYCAEGIDNQDFNIFNFLMPRQPRFEVNDLQINGNRQVTFNVKAIQVEGQFVNTDEKGEISATHRRLTMIPYYAWNHRGPGLMEVWMPQSISALGNY
;
A
#
# COMPACT_ATOMS: atom_id res chain seq x y z
N MET A 1 9.01 -45.70 -26.81
CA MET A 1 8.84 -44.25 -26.88
C MET A 1 7.78 -43.70 -25.91
N LYS A 2 6.55 -44.21 -25.80
CA LYS A 2 5.51 -43.69 -24.87
C LYS A 2 5.87 -43.78 -23.38
N ARG A 3 6.69 -44.74 -22.91
CA ARG A 3 7.07 -44.85 -21.48
C ARG A 3 8.20 -43.90 -21.07
N LEU A 4 9.07 -43.46 -21.99
CA LEU A 4 10.10 -42.45 -21.69
C LEU A 4 9.52 -41.03 -21.58
N THR A 5 8.51 -40.70 -22.42
CA THR A 5 7.85 -39.38 -22.38
C THR A 5 7.04 -39.17 -21.10
N THR A 6 6.39 -40.22 -20.59
CA THR A 6 5.62 -40.14 -19.32
C THR A 6 6.57 -40.00 -18.12
N LEU A 7 7.76 -40.59 -18.15
CA LEU A 7 8.75 -40.47 -17.08
C LEU A 7 9.38 -39.06 -17.03
N MET A 8 9.66 -38.48 -18.21
CA MET A 8 10.18 -37.09 -18.29
C MET A 8 9.13 -36.05 -17.86
N LEU A 9 7.85 -36.24 -18.22
CA LEU A 9 6.79 -35.31 -17.80
C LEU A 9 6.54 -35.41 -16.28
N SER A 10 6.62 -36.60 -15.68
CA SER A 10 6.47 -36.75 -14.22
C SER A 10 7.70 -36.23 -13.46
N LEU A 11 8.92 -36.32 -14.02
CA LEU A 11 10.11 -35.74 -13.39
C LEU A 11 10.14 -34.21 -13.46
N THR A 12 9.66 -33.60 -14.55
CA THR A 12 9.55 -32.14 -14.68
C THR A 12 8.46 -31.58 -13.76
N LEU A 13 7.34 -32.27 -13.60
CA LEU A 13 6.28 -31.88 -12.65
C LEU A 13 6.69 -32.05 -11.18
N MET A 14 7.51 -33.07 -10.85
CA MET A 14 8.06 -33.23 -9.51
C MET A 14 9.17 -32.21 -9.19
N LEU A 15 9.99 -31.84 -10.18
CA LEU A 15 11.02 -30.81 -10.02
C LEU A 15 10.41 -29.42 -9.86
N SER A 16 9.33 -29.10 -10.59
CA SER A 16 8.64 -27.83 -10.42
C SER A 16 7.88 -27.72 -9.07
N ALA A 17 7.29 -28.81 -8.60
CA ALA A 17 6.63 -28.84 -7.29
C ALA A 17 7.64 -28.79 -6.12
N GLN A 18 8.83 -29.36 -6.27
CA GLN A 18 9.88 -29.27 -5.26
C GLN A 18 10.61 -27.92 -5.28
N ALA A 19 10.76 -27.29 -6.43
CA ALA A 19 11.33 -25.94 -6.53
C ALA A 19 10.40 -24.90 -5.85
N GLN A 20 9.09 -24.99 -6.09
CA GLN A 20 8.10 -24.07 -5.50
C GLN A 20 8.01 -24.17 -3.97
N GLN A 21 8.37 -25.32 -3.38
CA GLN A 21 8.36 -25.53 -1.92
C GLN A 21 9.66 -25.08 -1.23
N ARG A 22 10.76 -24.90 -1.98
CA ARG A 22 12.08 -24.51 -1.44
C ARG A 22 12.37 -23.00 -1.49
N THR A 23 11.57 -22.20 -2.21
CA THR A 23 11.87 -20.80 -2.48
C THR A 23 11.14 -19.80 -1.57
N ASN A 24 10.18 -20.24 -0.76
CA ASN A 24 9.49 -19.38 0.19
C ASN A 24 10.07 -19.62 1.60
N GLY A 25 10.97 -18.74 2.05
CA GLY A 25 11.61 -18.81 3.37
C GLY A 25 10.75 -18.29 4.52
N TYR A 26 9.58 -17.72 4.24
CA TYR A 26 8.67 -17.26 5.28
C TYR A 26 8.09 -18.45 6.09
N PRO A 27 8.03 -18.34 7.43
CA PRO A 27 7.35 -19.33 8.27
C PRO A 27 5.87 -19.51 7.94
N ILE A 28 5.23 -18.46 7.42
CA ILE A 28 3.83 -18.42 7.02
C ILE A 28 3.77 -18.04 5.55
N SER A 29 2.98 -18.76 4.76
CA SER A 29 2.83 -18.50 3.33
C SER A 29 1.57 -17.71 3.05
N GLN A 30 1.71 -16.62 2.29
CA GLN A 30 0.59 -15.85 1.77
C GLN A 30 -0.24 -16.70 0.80
N VAL A 31 -1.57 -16.63 0.89
CA VAL A 31 -2.45 -17.17 -0.15
C VAL A 31 -2.38 -16.21 -1.36
N PRO A 32 -2.05 -16.70 -2.56
CA PRO A 32 -1.87 -15.83 -3.71
C PRO A 32 -3.19 -15.15 -4.11
N PHE A 33 -3.11 -13.93 -4.64
CA PHE A 33 -4.26 -13.17 -5.12
C PHE A 33 -5.09 -13.97 -6.15
N THR A 34 -4.44 -14.83 -6.92
CA THR A 34 -5.08 -15.69 -7.93
C THR A 34 -6.04 -16.72 -7.34
N ALA A 35 -5.95 -16.98 -6.04
CA ALA A 35 -6.79 -17.94 -5.33
C ALA A 35 -8.04 -17.31 -4.68
N VAL A 36 -8.17 -15.98 -4.68
CA VAL A 36 -9.22 -15.24 -3.97
C VAL A 36 -10.00 -14.37 -4.95
N LYS A 37 -11.33 -14.56 -4.99
CA LYS A 37 -12.25 -13.76 -5.82
C LYS A 37 -13.12 -12.91 -4.91
N ILE A 38 -12.96 -11.60 -4.97
CA ILE A 38 -13.76 -10.64 -4.20
C ILE A 38 -15.18 -10.60 -4.76
N THR A 39 -16.16 -10.54 -3.86
CA THR A 39 -17.58 -10.45 -4.20
C THR A 39 -17.90 -9.03 -4.70
N PRO A 40 -18.51 -8.86 -5.87
CA PRO A 40 -19.02 -7.57 -6.35
C PRO A 40 -20.05 -6.95 -5.40
N ASN A 41 -20.24 -5.62 -5.50
CA ASN A 41 -21.18 -4.85 -4.67
C ASN A 41 -20.91 -5.00 -3.17
N THR A 42 -19.64 -5.04 -2.80
CA THR A 42 -19.13 -5.02 -1.44
C THR A 42 -18.09 -3.90 -1.32
N PHE A 43 -17.75 -3.52 -0.11
CA PHE A 43 -16.83 -2.39 0.13
C PHE A 43 -15.53 -2.45 -0.71
N TRP A 44 -14.86 -3.60 -0.77
CA TRP A 44 -13.67 -3.79 -1.60
C TRP A 44 -14.00 -4.17 -3.04
N GLY A 45 -15.13 -4.84 -3.26
CA GLY A 45 -15.62 -5.17 -4.61
C GLY A 45 -15.84 -3.91 -5.44
N ASP A 46 -16.47 -2.89 -4.86
CA ASP A 46 -16.74 -1.61 -5.54
C ASP A 46 -15.46 -0.84 -5.86
N ARG A 47 -14.44 -0.90 -4.97
CA ARG A 47 -13.14 -0.25 -5.22
C ARG A 47 -12.34 -0.94 -6.32
N ILE A 48 -12.33 -2.27 -6.34
CA ILE A 48 -11.69 -3.03 -7.42
C ILE A 48 -12.43 -2.81 -8.74
N TYR A 49 -13.77 -2.71 -8.70
CA TYR A 49 -14.57 -2.39 -9.86
C TYR A 49 -14.27 -0.97 -10.38
N ALA A 50 -14.20 0.03 -9.49
CA ALA A 50 -13.80 1.40 -9.86
C ALA A 50 -12.37 1.44 -10.45
N ALA A 51 -11.44 0.67 -9.87
CA ALA A 51 -10.10 0.55 -10.43
C ALA A 51 -10.12 -0.03 -11.85
N ARG A 52 -10.94 -1.07 -12.08
CA ARG A 52 -11.11 -1.68 -13.41
C ARG A 52 -11.71 -0.72 -14.45
N GLU A 53 -12.82 -0.07 -14.10
CA GLU A 53 -13.63 0.69 -15.06
C GLU A 53 -13.12 2.13 -15.25
N VAL A 54 -12.42 2.68 -14.26
CA VAL A 54 -12.03 4.09 -14.25
C VAL A 54 -10.51 4.25 -14.11
N THR A 55 -9.90 3.76 -13.01
CA THR A 55 -8.51 4.07 -12.69
C THR A 55 -7.52 3.51 -13.72
N ILE A 56 -7.67 2.26 -14.13
CA ILE A 56 -6.77 1.60 -15.09
C ILE A 56 -6.92 2.21 -16.50
N PRO A 57 -8.14 2.40 -17.05
CA PRO A 57 -8.30 3.10 -18.33
C PRO A 57 -7.76 4.53 -18.30
N LEU A 58 -7.99 5.27 -17.20
CA LEU A 58 -7.43 6.61 -17.03
C LEU A 58 -5.89 6.57 -17.02
N ALA A 59 -5.28 5.64 -16.29
CA ALA A 59 -3.83 5.53 -16.21
C ALA A 59 -3.20 5.21 -17.58
N PHE A 60 -3.80 4.31 -18.36
CA PHE A 60 -3.36 4.04 -19.74
C PHE A 60 -3.50 5.28 -20.64
N SER A 61 -4.65 5.99 -20.58
CA SER A 61 -4.85 7.24 -21.33
C SER A 61 -3.81 8.29 -20.95
N LYS A 62 -3.49 8.41 -19.66
CA LYS A 62 -2.45 9.33 -19.18
C LYS A 62 -1.04 8.93 -19.62
N CYS A 63 -0.71 7.64 -19.68
CA CYS A 63 0.55 7.19 -20.27
C CYS A 63 0.70 7.62 -21.74
N GLU A 64 -0.40 7.61 -22.51
CA GLU A 64 -0.41 8.12 -23.88
C GLU A 64 -0.32 9.65 -23.94
N GLU A 65 -1.24 10.35 -23.25
CA GLU A 65 -1.33 11.82 -23.24
C GLU A 65 -0.05 12.51 -22.76
N THR A 66 0.69 11.87 -21.86
CA THR A 66 1.92 12.40 -21.25
C THR A 66 3.19 11.79 -21.86
N HIS A 67 3.08 11.19 -23.06
CA HIS A 67 4.17 10.71 -23.91
C HIS A 67 5.01 9.55 -23.34
N ARG A 68 4.49 8.75 -22.38
CA ARG A 68 5.23 7.60 -21.85
C ARG A 68 5.48 6.55 -22.95
N TYR A 69 4.47 6.25 -23.76
CA TYR A 69 4.65 5.32 -24.89
C TYR A 69 5.56 5.88 -25.98
N GLU A 70 5.50 7.19 -26.20
CA GLU A 70 6.38 7.85 -27.17
C GLU A 70 7.86 7.75 -26.77
N ASN A 71 8.17 7.86 -25.47
CA ASN A 71 9.54 7.65 -24.98
C ASN A 71 10.06 6.25 -25.35
N PHE A 72 9.27 5.19 -25.18
CA PHE A 72 9.65 3.83 -25.61
C PHE A 72 9.83 3.75 -27.12
N ASN A 73 8.91 4.33 -27.89
CA ASN A 73 9.02 4.33 -29.36
C ASN A 73 10.26 5.09 -29.85
N MET A 74 10.60 6.23 -29.23
CA MET A 74 11.82 6.98 -29.54
C MET A 74 13.09 6.18 -29.19
N ALA A 75 13.12 5.49 -28.04
CA ALA A 75 14.21 4.62 -27.67
C ALA A 75 14.38 3.47 -28.68
N ALA A 76 13.29 2.82 -29.07
CA ALA A 76 13.30 1.76 -30.09
C ALA A 76 13.79 2.28 -31.45
N TYR A 77 13.39 3.49 -31.83
CA TYR A 77 13.87 4.13 -33.07
C TYR A 77 15.39 4.34 -33.04
N THR A 78 15.93 4.90 -31.95
CA THR A 78 17.38 5.08 -31.78
C THR A 78 18.14 3.76 -31.92
N LEU A 79 17.66 2.69 -31.29
CA LEU A 79 18.27 1.35 -31.37
C LEU A 79 18.27 0.78 -32.79
N GLN A 80 17.23 1.05 -33.56
CA GLN A 80 17.10 0.57 -34.96
C GLN A 80 17.88 1.42 -35.98
N HIS A 81 18.27 2.66 -35.62
CA HIS A 81 18.91 3.62 -36.50
C HIS A 81 20.16 4.23 -35.83
N PRO A 82 21.23 3.45 -35.62
CA PRO A 82 22.48 3.93 -35.02
C PRO A 82 23.04 5.12 -35.84
N GLY A 83 23.46 6.19 -35.15
CA GLY A 83 23.93 7.43 -35.74
C GLY A 83 22.82 8.46 -35.99
N HIS A 84 21.58 8.15 -35.60
CA HIS A 84 20.46 9.07 -35.63
C HIS A 84 20.05 9.57 -34.23
N GLU A 85 20.88 9.31 -33.22
CA GLU A 85 20.68 9.75 -31.85
C GLU A 85 20.60 11.29 -31.80
N GLY A 86 19.58 11.80 -31.14
CA GLY A 86 19.35 13.25 -31.03
C GLY A 86 18.83 13.95 -32.29
N LEU A 87 18.50 13.21 -33.35
CA LEU A 87 17.93 13.78 -34.57
C LEU A 87 16.38 13.77 -34.51
N LYS A 88 15.80 14.83 -35.13
CA LYS A 88 14.35 14.90 -35.30
C LYS A 88 13.91 14.02 -36.46
N THR A 89 12.84 13.29 -36.24
CA THR A 89 12.14 12.57 -37.33
C THR A 89 10.80 13.24 -37.63
N PRO A 90 10.13 12.92 -38.75
CA PRO A 90 8.78 13.43 -39.02
C PRO A 90 7.76 13.01 -37.93
N GLN A 91 8.04 12.01 -37.16
CA GLN A 91 7.16 11.42 -36.13
C GLN A 91 7.53 11.83 -34.72
N TRP A 92 8.85 11.86 -34.41
CA TRP A 92 9.34 12.08 -33.03
C TRP A 92 10.58 12.99 -33.00
N ASP A 93 10.67 13.79 -31.92
CA ASP A 93 11.86 14.53 -31.59
C ASP A 93 12.78 13.67 -30.69
N VAL A 94 13.61 12.83 -31.30
CA VAL A 94 14.51 11.90 -30.59
C VAL A 94 15.64 12.59 -29.81
N SER A 95 15.75 13.93 -29.91
CA SER A 95 16.67 14.69 -29.08
C SER A 95 16.16 14.92 -27.66
N LYS A 96 14.89 14.62 -27.39
CA LYS A 96 14.20 15.10 -26.20
C LYS A 96 13.35 14.02 -25.55
N PHE A 97 13.81 13.50 -24.42
CA PHE A 97 12.99 12.72 -23.50
C PHE A 97 11.90 13.60 -22.86
N MET A 98 10.69 13.06 -22.67
CA MET A 98 9.57 13.78 -22.09
C MET A 98 9.18 13.23 -20.72
N GLY A 99 9.16 14.12 -19.71
CA GLY A 99 8.78 13.81 -18.33
C GLY A 99 9.96 13.64 -17.39
N PHE A 100 9.76 12.86 -16.33
CA PHE A 100 10.79 12.53 -15.34
C PHE A 100 11.51 11.24 -15.71
N SER A 101 12.77 11.13 -15.35
CA SER A 101 13.63 9.99 -15.68
C SER A 101 13.08 8.62 -15.25
N PHE A 102 12.12 8.59 -14.34
CA PHE A 102 11.48 7.39 -13.81
C PHE A 102 10.08 7.10 -14.41
N ASP A 103 9.64 7.88 -15.38
CA ASP A 103 8.26 7.82 -15.91
C ASP A 103 7.95 6.53 -16.68
N ASP A 104 8.96 5.76 -17.10
CA ASP A 104 8.77 4.40 -17.62
C ASP A 104 7.96 3.54 -16.63
N THR A 105 8.10 3.81 -15.33
CA THR A 105 7.40 3.04 -14.27
C THR A 105 5.90 3.25 -14.27
N ASP A 106 5.37 4.35 -14.81
CA ASP A 106 3.93 4.58 -14.91
C ASP A 106 3.27 3.52 -15.80
N VAL A 107 3.95 3.15 -16.90
CA VAL A 107 3.53 2.07 -17.79
C VAL A 107 3.57 0.73 -17.07
N TYR A 108 4.65 0.42 -16.36
CA TYR A 108 4.81 -0.85 -15.64
C TYR A 108 3.76 -1.01 -14.53
N LYS A 109 3.55 0.00 -13.71
CA LYS A 109 2.54 -0.01 -12.64
C LYS A 109 1.12 -0.15 -13.18
N THR A 110 0.82 0.49 -14.33
CA THR A 110 -0.49 0.36 -14.96
C THR A 110 -0.73 -1.06 -15.48
N ILE A 111 0.27 -1.68 -16.11
CA ILE A 111 0.22 -3.10 -16.52
C ILE A 111 0.06 -4.01 -15.30
N GLU A 112 0.75 -3.74 -14.20
CA GLU A 112 0.62 -4.52 -12.96
C GLU A 112 -0.82 -4.50 -12.45
N GLY A 113 -1.43 -3.32 -12.32
CA GLY A 113 -2.83 -3.16 -11.90
C GLY A 113 -3.82 -3.86 -12.84
N ALA A 114 -3.62 -3.69 -14.14
CA ALA A 114 -4.43 -4.36 -15.16
C ALA A 114 -4.31 -5.89 -15.07
N SER A 115 -3.12 -6.41 -14.75
CA SER A 115 -2.88 -7.85 -14.57
C SER A 115 -3.64 -8.41 -13.37
N TYR A 116 -3.65 -7.70 -12.23
CA TYR A 116 -4.46 -8.11 -11.08
C TYR A 116 -5.98 -8.10 -11.40
N VAL A 117 -6.43 -7.13 -12.18
CA VAL A 117 -7.84 -7.08 -12.61
C VAL A 117 -8.18 -8.23 -13.54
N LEU A 118 -7.33 -8.56 -14.51
CA LEU A 118 -7.54 -9.68 -15.43
C LEU A 118 -7.72 -11.02 -14.71
N GLN A 119 -7.13 -11.20 -13.55
CA GLN A 119 -7.31 -12.40 -12.73
C GLN A 119 -8.76 -12.55 -12.21
N THR A 120 -9.39 -11.44 -11.83
CA THR A 120 -10.77 -11.43 -11.33
C THR A 120 -11.79 -11.30 -12.46
N TYR A 121 -11.49 -10.48 -13.46
CA TYR A 121 -12.34 -10.13 -14.59
C TYR A 121 -11.58 -10.37 -15.91
N PRO A 122 -11.54 -11.62 -16.43
CA PRO A 122 -10.88 -11.91 -17.69
C PRO A 122 -11.44 -11.07 -18.84
N ASP A 123 -10.57 -10.34 -19.55
CA ASP A 123 -10.92 -9.48 -20.66
C ASP A 123 -9.91 -9.63 -21.81
N LYS A 124 -10.37 -10.16 -22.95
CA LYS A 124 -9.52 -10.38 -24.12
C LYS A 124 -9.03 -9.08 -24.77
N LYS A 125 -9.82 -7.98 -24.70
CA LYS A 125 -9.43 -6.69 -25.26
C LYS A 125 -8.32 -6.06 -24.42
N LEU A 126 -8.47 -6.07 -23.10
CA LEU A 126 -7.43 -5.59 -22.20
C LEU A 126 -6.15 -6.43 -22.32
N THR A 127 -6.27 -7.76 -22.42
CA THR A 127 -5.11 -8.62 -22.65
C THR A 127 -4.36 -8.27 -23.93
N ALA A 128 -5.09 -8.11 -25.05
CA ALA A 128 -4.48 -7.74 -26.34
C ALA A 128 -3.85 -6.34 -26.31
N TYR A 129 -4.48 -5.39 -25.58
CA TYR A 129 -3.92 -4.06 -25.40
C TYR A 129 -2.62 -4.09 -24.59
N ILE A 130 -2.58 -4.82 -23.49
CA ILE A 130 -1.36 -5.01 -22.71
C ILE A 130 -0.26 -5.65 -23.59
N ASP A 131 -0.59 -6.67 -24.37
CA ASP A 131 0.37 -7.31 -25.28
C ASP A 131 0.96 -6.30 -26.28
N SER A 132 0.15 -5.38 -26.81
CA SER A 132 0.65 -4.32 -27.73
C SER A 132 1.56 -3.31 -27.02
N VAL A 133 1.25 -2.94 -25.76
CA VAL A 133 2.14 -2.09 -24.97
C VAL A 133 3.45 -2.81 -24.65
N LEU A 134 3.41 -4.11 -24.36
CA LEU A 134 4.61 -4.91 -24.13
C LEU A 134 5.50 -5.05 -25.38
N ASP A 135 4.92 -4.99 -26.60
CA ASP A 135 5.71 -4.92 -27.85
C ASP A 135 6.50 -3.61 -27.92
N ILE A 136 5.88 -2.47 -27.55
CA ILE A 136 6.53 -1.16 -27.49
C ILE A 136 7.68 -1.18 -26.46
N VAL A 137 7.40 -1.68 -25.24
CA VAL A 137 8.39 -1.79 -24.16
C VAL A 137 9.55 -2.70 -24.58
N GLY A 138 9.27 -3.87 -25.15
CA GLY A 138 10.29 -4.82 -25.58
C GLY A 138 11.16 -4.29 -26.71
N ALA A 139 10.61 -3.49 -27.63
CA ALA A 139 11.35 -2.86 -28.73
C ALA A 139 12.38 -1.82 -28.24
N ALA A 140 12.13 -1.19 -27.09
CA ALA A 140 13.03 -0.21 -26.48
C ALA A 140 14.18 -0.83 -25.66
N GLN A 141 14.20 -2.16 -25.50
CA GLN A 141 15.24 -2.84 -24.72
C GLN A 141 16.53 -3.00 -25.54
N GLU A 142 17.64 -2.54 -24.97
CA GLU A 142 18.96 -2.67 -25.59
C GLU A 142 19.39 -4.13 -25.74
N PRO A 143 20.33 -4.45 -26.68
CA PRO A 143 20.71 -5.83 -26.96
C PRO A 143 21.26 -6.61 -25.75
N ASP A 144 21.91 -5.92 -24.81
CA ASP A 144 22.44 -6.48 -23.57
C ASP A 144 21.40 -6.63 -22.45
N GLY A 145 20.17 -6.16 -22.69
CA GLY A 145 19.06 -6.24 -21.75
C GLY A 145 18.76 -4.95 -20.99
N TYR A 146 19.61 -3.92 -21.06
CA TYR A 146 19.33 -2.63 -20.44
C TYR A 146 18.03 -2.01 -20.96
N LEU A 147 17.22 -1.41 -20.09
CA LEU A 147 16.00 -0.74 -20.48
C LEU A 147 15.72 0.48 -19.57
N TYR A 148 16.02 1.65 -20.10
CA TYR A 148 15.81 2.93 -19.43
C TYR A 148 15.74 4.04 -20.50
N THR A 149 14.52 4.43 -20.88
CA THR A 149 14.30 5.29 -22.05
C THR A 149 14.91 6.66 -21.90
N ALA A 150 14.96 7.21 -20.66
CA ALA A 150 15.58 8.49 -20.34
C ALA A 150 17.08 8.62 -20.74
N ARG A 151 17.72 7.49 -21.02
CA ARG A 151 19.09 7.42 -21.53
C ARG A 151 19.13 6.91 -22.98
N THR A 152 18.41 5.81 -23.27
CA THR A 152 18.48 5.11 -24.55
C THR A 152 18.07 5.99 -25.75
N ILE A 153 17.15 6.95 -25.56
CA ILE A 153 16.71 7.88 -26.61
C ILE A 153 17.89 8.68 -27.19
N ASN A 154 18.78 9.17 -26.35
CA ASN A 154 19.97 9.93 -26.75
C ASN A 154 21.12 9.69 -25.77
N PRO A 155 21.94 8.65 -25.98
CA PRO A 155 23.02 8.28 -25.05
C PRO A 155 24.09 9.35 -24.87
N GLU A 156 24.33 10.20 -25.87
CA GLU A 156 25.28 11.32 -25.82
C GLU A 156 24.75 12.51 -25.03
N HIS A 157 23.41 12.70 -25.03
CA HIS A 157 22.72 13.77 -24.33
C HIS A 157 21.50 13.21 -23.61
N PRO A 158 21.68 12.32 -22.58
CA PRO A 158 20.59 11.72 -21.86
C PRO A 158 19.81 12.75 -21.05
N HIS A 159 18.67 12.34 -20.47
CA HIS A 159 17.95 13.19 -19.53
C HIS A 159 18.89 13.67 -18.42
N HIS A 160 18.78 14.94 -18.02
CA HIS A 160 19.73 15.60 -17.10
C HIS A 160 19.88 14.91 -15.73
N TRP A 161 18.95 14.02 -15.35
CA TRP A 161 19.06 13.19 -14.17
C TRP A 161 19.67 11.81 -14.43
N ALA A 162 19.86 11.42 -15.68
CA ALA A 162 20.32 10.07 -16.02
C ALA A 162 21.84 9.89 -15.95
N GLY A 163 22.62 10.98 -15.82
CA GLY A 163 24.09 10.94 -15.88
C GLY A 163 24.63 10.62 -17.29
N LYS A 164 25.93 10.77 -17.49
CA LYS A 164 26.60 10.51 -18.78
C LYS A 164 26.86 9.01 -19.01
N LYS A 165 27.01 8.24 -17.94
CA LYS A 165 27.20 6.80 -17.96
C LYS A 165 26.05 6.12 -17.23
N ARG A 166 25.77 4.86 -17.56
CA ARG A 166 24.84 4.03 -16.77
C ARG A 166 25.29 4.01 -15.31
N TRP A 167 24.37 4.08 -14.39
CA TRP A 167 24.56 4.00 -12.92
C TRP A 167 25.32 5.18 -12.30
N GLU A 168 25.77 6.17 -13.08
CA GLU A 168 26.63 7.26 -12.60
C GLU A 168 25.99 8.09 -11.48
N VAL A 169 24.70 8.32 -11.57
CA VAL A 169 23.93 9.13 -10.59
C VAL A 169 22.79 8.34 -9.94
N GLU A 170 22.89 7.00 -9.97
CA GLU A 170 21.82 6.12 -9.48
C GLU A 170 21.48 6.37 -8.01
N GLU A 171 22.47 6.57 -7.17
CA GLU A 171 22.25 6.86 -5.74
C GLU A 171 21.57 8.21 -5.47
N ILE A 172 21.35 9.04 -6.51
CA ILE A 172 20.78 10.38 -6.38
C ILE A 172 19.43 10.47 -7.08
N LEU A 173 19.43 10.45 -8.44
CA LEU A 173 18.27 10.87 -9.24
C LEU A 173 17.98 10.01 -10.47
N SER A 174 18.90 9.17 -10.99
CA SER A 174 18.66 8.48 -12.27
C SER A 174 17.50 7.50 -12.19
N HIS A 175 17.34 6.82 -11.07
CA HIS A 175 16.23 5.88 -10.87
C HIS A 175 16.25 4.69 -11.84
N GLU A 176 17.42 4.26 -12.32
CA GLU A 176 17.55 3.11 -13.21
C GLU A 176 17.11 1.82 -12.48
N LEU A 177 17.56 1.63 -11.23
CA LEU A 177 17.16 0.50 -10.39
C LEU A 177 15.71 0.60 -9.90
N TYR A 178 15.16 1.81 -9.74
CA TYR A 178 13.74 2.01 -9.48
C TYR A 178 12.88 1.54 -10.66
N ASN A 179 13.29 1.87 -11.89
CA ASN A 179 12.63 1.40 -13.11
C ASN A 179 12.69 -0.14 -13.20
N LEU A 180 13.85 -0.76 -12.92
CA LEU A 180 13.96 -2.21 -12.83
C LEU A 180 12.97 -2.79 -11.81
N GLY A 181 12.91 -2.22 -10.60
CA GLY A 181 12.07 -2.73 -9.53
C GLY A 181 10.60 -2.79 -9.90
N HIS A 182 10.04 -1.70 -10.42
CA HIS A 182 8.66 -1.66 -10.87
C HIS A 182 8.39 -2.56 -12.08
N MET A 183 9.33 -2.67 -13.01
CA MET A 183 9.20 -3.58 -14.14
C MET A 183 9.13 -5.04 -13.66
N VAL A 184 10.02 -5.45 -12.76
CA VAL A 184 10.08 -6.82 -12.23
C VAL A 184 8.81 -7.16 -11.46
N ASP A 185 8.32 -6.25 -10.60
CA ASP A 185 7.06 -6.45 -9.84
C ASP A 185 5.88 -6.64 -10.78
N ALA A 186 5.75 -5.77 -11.79
CA ALA A 186 4.71 -5.85 -12.79
C ALA A 186 4.77 -7.12 -13.64
N ALA A 187 5.98 -7.53 -14.02
CA ALA A 187 6.20 -8.74 -14.82
C ALA A 187 5.85 -10.01 -14.03
N CYS A 188 6.21 -10.07 -12.73
CA CYS A 188 5.81 -11.16 -11.85
C CYS A 188 4.29 -11.25 -11.72
N ALA A 189 3.61 -10.12 -11.50
CA ALA A 189 2.15 -10.07 -11.42
C ALA A 189 1.48 -10.50 -12.72
N HIS A 190 1.97 -10.01 -13.85
CA HIS A 190 1.45 -10.35 -15.18
C HIS A 190 1.58 -11.85 -15.47
N TYR A 191 2.76 -12.44 -15.21
CA TYR A 191 2.95 -13.87 -15.36
C TYR A 191 2.03 -14.70 -14.45
N GLN A 192 1.90 -14.31 -13.18
CA GLN A 192 1.04 -15.01 -12.23
C GLN A 192 -0.45 -14.93 -12.62
N ALA A 193 -0.89 -13.81 -13.17
CA ALA A 193 -2.28 -13.58 -13.56
C ALA A 193 -2.65 -14.24 -14.89
N THR A 194 -1.75 -14.23 -15.88
CA THR A 194 -2.05 -14.58 -17.27
C THR A 194 -1.35 -15.86 -17.76
N GLY A 195 -0.24 -16.22 -17.14
CA GLY A 195 0.66 -17.28 -17.61
C GLY A 195 1.54 -16.87 -18.79
N SER A 196 1.44 -15.62 -19.31
CA SER A 196 2.30 -15.10 -20.38
C SER A 196 3.68 -14.74 -19.83
N ASP A 197 4.74 -15.26 -20.43
CA ASP A 197 6.12 -15.00 -20.05
C ASP A 197 6.76 -13.81 -20.78
N LYS A 198 6.02 -13.15 -21.69
CA LYS A 198 6.52 -12.05 -22.52
C LYS A 198 7.15 -10.94 -21.69
N PHE A 199 6.40 -10.41 -20.72
CA PHE A 199 6.90 -9.35 -19.85
C PHE A 199 7.97 -9.85 -18.88
N LEU A 200 7.81 -11.07 -18.37
CA LEU A 200 8.80 -11.72 -17.50
C LEU A 200 10.16 -11.86 -18.17
N ASN A 201 10.20 -12.21 -19.46
CA ASN A 201 11.43 -12.34 -20.22
C ASN A 201 12.12 -10.97 -20.44
N ILE A 202 11.37 -9.89 -20.69
CA ILE A 202 11.90 -8.52 -20.77
C ILE A 202 12.52 -8.12 -19.43
N ALA A 203 11.79 -8.31 -18.32
CA ALA A 203 12.25 -7.95 -16.99
C ALA A 203 13.48 -8.76 -16.54
N LYS A 204 13.53 -10.07 -16.85
CA LYS A 204 14.70 -10.93 -16.57
C LYS A 204 15.94 -10.46 -17.31
N ARG A 205 15.82 -10.08 -18.57
CA ARG A 205 16.96 -9.55 -19.34
C ARG A 205 17.50 -8.27 -18.73
N TYR A 206 16.63 -7.38 -18.25
CA TYR A 206 17.08 -6.17 -17.57
C TYR A 206 17.72 -6.50 -16.21
N ALA A 207 17.13 -7.38 -15.41
CA ALA A 207 17.72 -7.85 -14.16
C ALA A 207 19.10 -8.51 -14.37
N ASP A 208 19.24 -9.31 -15.41
CA ASP A 208 20.51 -9.96 -15.78
C ASP A 208 21.58 -8.94 -16.22
N CYS A 209 21.19 -7.88 -16.93
CA CYS A 209 22.07 -6.76 -17.25
C CYS A 209 22.56 -6.05 -15.98
N VAL A 210 21.64 -5.76 -15.04
CA VAL A 210 21.99 -5.15 -13.74
C VAL A 210 22.98 -6.03 -12.98
N ILE A 211 22.71 -7.32 -12.81
CA ILE A 211 23.61 -8.28 -12.11
C ILE A 211 25.01 -8.32 -12.74
N LYS A 212 25.10 -8.13 -14.06
CA LYS A 212 26.38 -8.07 -14.77
C LYS A 212 27.14 -6.78 -14.52
N GLU A 213 26.44 -5.64 -14.46
CA GLU A 213 27.04 -4.30 -14.43
C GLU A 213 27.12 -3.67 -13.04
N VAL A 214 26.22 -4.04 -12.12
CA VAL A 214 26.15 -3.53 -10.74
C VAL A 214 26.65 -4.61 -9.80
N GLY A 215 27.47 -4.23 -8.82
CA GLY A 215 28.03 -5.18 -7.87
C GLY A 215 29.35 -4.69 -7.27
N SER A 216 30.03 -5.56 -6.54
CA SER A 216 31.28 -5.26 -5.85
C SER A 216 32.52 -5.84 -6.54
N LYS A 217 32.38 -6.50 -7.71
CA LYS A 217 33.50 -7.07 -8.45
C LYS A 217 34.21 -6.01 -9.27
N GLU A 218 35.45 -6.30 -9.65
CA GLU A 218 36.22 -5.42 -10.55
C GLU A 218 35.45 -5.22 -11.87
N GLY A 219 35.31 -3.96 -12.28
CA GLY A 219 34.59 -3.54 -13.48
C GLY A 219 33.07 -3.35 -13.31
N GLN A 220 32.50 -3.67 -12.13
CA GLN A 220 31.11 -3.36 -11.81
C GLN A 220 30.96 -1.99 -11.13
N ALA A 221 29.79 -1.37 -11.33
CA ALA A 221 29.41 -0.18 -10.58
C ALA A 221 28.96 -0.58 -9.16
N CYS A 222 29.69 -0.10 -8.13
CA CYS A 222 29.31 -0.34 -6.74
C CYS A 222 28.33 0.75 -6.28
N VAL A 223 27.07 0.60 -6.67
CA VAL A 223 25.98 1.55 -6.37
C VAL A 223 24.78 0.82 -5.80
N VAL A 224 23.90 1.56 -5.11
CA VAL A 224 22.62 1.08 -4.58
C VAL A 224 21.50 2.00 -5.03
N PRO A 225 20.23 1.55 -5.06
CA PRO A 225 19.12 2.37 -5.54
C PRO A 225 19.02 3.71 -4.79
N GLY A 226 19.00 4.83 -5.49
CA GLY A 226 18.63 6.11 -4.90
C GLY A 226 17.19 6.09 -4.40
N HIS A 227 16.29 5.48 -5.15
CA HIS A 227 14.93 5.15 -4.71
C HIS A 227 14.75 3.63 -4.68
N GLN A 228 14.51 3.09 -3.50
CA GLN A 228 14.34 1.66 -3.26
C GLN A 228 13.05 1.13 -3.90
N ILE A 229 13.09 -0.09 -4.31
CA ILE A 229 12.08 -1.09 -4.67
C ILE A 229 12.73 -2.31 -5.34
N ALA A 230 13.90 -2.13 -5.97
CA ALA A 230 14.60 -3.21 -6.68
C ALA A 230 14.84 -4.40 -5.76
N GLU A 231 15.17 -4.15 -4.51
CA GLU A 231 15.47 -5.17 -3.50
C GLU A 231 14.27 -6.10 -3.27
N MET A 232 13.08 -5.53 -3.05
CA MET A 232 11.84 -6.26 -2.87
C MET A 232 11.43 -7.01 -4.15
N ALA A 233 11.55 -6.36 -5.29
CA ALA A 233 11.15 -6.91 -6.57
C ALA A 233 12.05 -8.08 -7.00
N LEU A 234 13.37 -7.97 -6.83
CA LEU A 234 14.32 -9.06 -7.12
C LEU A 234 14.10 -10.26 -6.19
N ALA A 235 13.80 -10.04 -4.91
CA ALA A 235 13.40 -11.11 -4.00
C ALA A 235 12.12 -11.82 -4.48
N ARG A 236 11.12 -11.09 -4.98
CA ARG A 236 9.91 -11.66 -5.60
C ARG A 236 10.25 -12.45 -6.88
N LEU A 237 11.16 -11.95 -7.70
CA LEU A 237 11.59 -12.64 -8.91
C LEU A 237 12.29 -13.95 -8.56
N TYR A 238 13.15 -13.98 -7.52
CA TYR A 238 13.73 -15.20 -6.98
C TYR A 238 12.66 -16.21 -6.55
N VAL A 239 11.68 -15.78 -5.78
CA VAL A 239 10.58 -16.66 -5.34
C VAL A 239 9.81 -17.24 -6.52
N LEU A 240 9.62 -16.47 -7.58
CA LEU A 240 8.91 -16.91 -8.79
C LEU A 240 9.72 -17.88 -9.64
N THR A 241 11.02 -17.61 -9.81
CA THR A 241 11.87 -18.34 -10.79
C THR A 241 12.75 -19.40 -10.15
N GLY A 242 13.10 -19.27 -8.89
CA GLY A 242 14.10 -20.10 -8.21
C GLY A 242 15.56 -19.78 -8.56
N GLU A 243 15.82 -18.72 -9.36
CA GLU A 243 17.16 -18.34 -9.79
C GLU A 243 17.88 -17.54 -8.71
N GLN A 244 18.85 -18.17 -8.03
CA GLN A 244 19.58 -17.62 -6.87
C GLN A 244 20.19 -16.25 -7.10
N LYS A 245 20.65 -15.96 -8.32
CA LYS A 245 21.28 -14.67 -8.70
C LYS A 245 20.42 -13.45 -8.34
N TYR A 246 19.08 -13.57 -8.40
CA TYR A 246 18.19 -12.47 -8.09
C TYR A 246 18.12 -12.18 -6.58
N LEU A 247 18.16 -13.22 -5.75
CA LEU A 247 18.26 -13.04 -4.30
C LEU A 247 19.62 -12.49 -3.88
N ASP A 248 20.69 -12.97 -4.52
CA ASP A 248 22.05 -12.50 -4.27
C ASP A 248 22.17 -10.99 -4.58
N GLU A 249 21.57 -10.54 -5.69
CA GLU A 249 21.54 -9.12 -6.05
C GLU A 249 20.67 -8.29 -5.10
N ALA A 250 19.47 -8.77 -4.74
CA ALA A 250 18.63 -8.10 -3.74
C ALA A 250 19.40 -7.89 -2.41
N LYS A 251 20.13 -8.93 -1.98
CA LYS A 251 20.97 -8.86 -0.78
C LYS A 251 22.15 -7.92 -0.96
N PHE A 252 22.81 -7.92 -2.11
CA PHE A 252 23.91 -6.99 -2.42
C PHE A 252 23.46 -5.54 -2.28
N LEU A 253 22.34 -5.15 -2.90
CA LEU A 253 21.82 -3.78 -2.85
C LEU A 253 21.54 -3.31 -1.42
N LEU A 254 21.09 -4.22 -0.54
CA LEU A 254 20.89 -3.94 0.89
C LEU A 254 22.21 -3.92 1.68
N ASP A 255 23.09 -4.91 1.48
CA ASP A 255 24.36 -5.05 2.20
C ASP A 255 25.30 -3.87 1.96
N TYR A 256 25.24 -3.26 0.77
CA TYR A 256 26.09 -2.15 0.39
C TYR A 256 25.47 -0.78 0.70
N ARG A 257 24.18 -0.70 0.98
CA ARG A 257 23.56 0.54 1.45
C ARG A 257 24.23 1.01 2.72
N GLY A 258 24.60 2.31 2.73
CA GLY A 258 25.40 2.88 3.80
C GLY A 258 26.88 2.48 3.79
N LYS A 259 27.39 1.83 2.73
CA LYS A 259 28.81 1.51 2.52
C LYS A 259 29.36 2.08 1.22
N THR A 260 28.51 2.53 0.31
CA THR A 260 28.90 3.26 -0.91
C THR A 260 29.42 4.67 -0.60
N GLY A 261 29.81 5.43 -1.62
CA GLY A 261 30.32 6.79 -1.44
C GLY A 261 29.30 7.79 -0.89
N ARG A 262 28.00 7.52 -1.07
CA ARG A 262 26.94 8.40 -0.60
C ARG A 262 26.51 8.06 0.83
N ARG A 263 26.41 9.09 1.67
CA ARG A 263 25.96 9.01 3.06
C ARG A 263 24.90 10.06 3.31
N ASP A 264 23.61 9.70 3.23
CA ASP A 264 22.54 10.62 3.59
C ASP A 264 21.35 9.91 4.23
N ILE A 265 20.62 10.66 5.05
CA ILE A 265 19.41 10.19 5.73
C ILE A 265 18.25 10.08 4.75
N TYR A 266 18.20 10.92 3.71
CA TYR A 266 17.08 10.99 2.77
C TYR A 266 16.82 9.66 2.07
N SER A 267 17.87 8.97 1.63
CA SER A 267 17.81 7.66 0.99
C SER A 267 18.16 6.50 1.91
N GLN A 268 18.14 6.69 3.23
CA GLN A 268 18.49 5.69 4.25
C GLN A 268 19.92 5.13 4.08
N SER A 269 20.86 5.95 3.59
CA SER A 269 22.26 5.56 3.32
C SER A 269 23.25 6.09 4.35
N ASP A 270 22.80 6.69 5.46
CA ASP A 270 23.65 7.23 6.52
C ASP A 270 24.46 6.16 7.25
N LYS A 271 23.94 4.94 7.32
CA LYS A 271 24.55 3.77 7.95
C LYS A 271 24.07 2.47 7.31
N PRO A 272 24.79 1.34 7.53
CA PRO A 272 24.34 0.03 7.07
C PRO A 272 22.93 -0.30 7.56
N VAL A 273 22.14 -1.00 6.74
CA VAL A 273 20.72 -1.28 7.04
C VAL A 273 20.52 -2.09 8.32
N VAL A 274 21.45 -2.99 8.65
CA VAL A 274 21.42 -3.81 9.87
C VAL A 274 21.64 -3.00 11.16
N ASP A 275 22.19 -1.79 11.05
CA ASP A 275 22.44 -0.89 12.17
C ASP A 275 21.31 0.14 12.37
N GLN A 276 20.33 0.17 11.46
CA GLN A 276 19.19 1.08 11.53
C GLN A 276 18.18 0.59 12.57
N LYS A 277 17.64 1.51 13.37
CA LYS A 277 16.68 1.22 14.45
C LYS A 277 15.46 2.15 14.41
N GLU A 278 15.51 3.16 13.57
CA GLU A 278 14.51 4.21 13.45
C GLU A 278 14.18 4.47 11.98
N ALA A 279 12.94 4.86 11.71
CA ALA A 279 12.51 5.29 10.39
C ALA A 279 12.85 6.77 10.17
N TRP A 280 13.62 7.06 9.14
CA TRP A 280 14.06 8.40 8.75
C TRP A 280 14.04 8.58 7.23
N GLY A 281 14.16 9.84 6.81
CA GLY A 281 14.25 10.22 5.40
C GLY A 281 12.96 10.02 4.65
N HIS A 282 13.06 9.90 3.35
CA HIS A 282 11.90 9.78 2.46
C HIS A 282 11.09 8.50 2.77
N ALA A 283 9.79 8.68 3.07
CA ALA A 283 8.98 7.62 3.67
C ALA A 283 8.70 6.45 2.72
N VAL A 284 8.52 6.70 1.42
CA VAL A 284 8.29 5.65 0.42
C VAL A 284 9.53 4.80 0.21
N ARG A 285 10.69 5.45 0.02
CA ARG A 285 11.99 4.78 -0.11
C ARG A 285 12.25 3.86 1.08
N ALA A 286 12.06 4.39 2.29
CA ALA A 286 12.19 3.65 3.54
C ALA A 286 11.27 2.42 3.59
N GLY A 287 9.98 2.60 3.33
CA GLY A 287 9.01 1.51 3.41
C GLY A 287 9.28 0.37 2.43
N TYR A 288 9.67 0.69 1.20
CA TYR A 288 10.06 -0.33 0.21
C TYR A 288 11.35 -1.05 0.63
N MET A 289 12.34 -0.31 1.13
CA MET A 289 13.57 -0.93 1.66
C MET A 289 13.27 -1.88 2.82
N TYR A 290 12.45 -1.46 3.78
CA TYR A 290 12.10 -2.29 4.94
C TYR A 290 11.34 -3.56 4.52
N ALA A 291 10.47 -3.46 3.49
CA ALA A 291 9.83 -4.63 2.90
C ALA A 291 10.85 -5.58 2.23
N GLY A 292 11.81 -5.03 1.48
CA GLY A 292 12.92 -5.81 0.89
C GLY A 292 13.82 -6.46 1.95
N MET A 293 14.12 -5.75 3.05
CA MET A 293 14.86 -6.31 4.19
C MET A 293 14.12 -7.49 4.82
N ALA A 294 12.78 -7.40 4.94
CA ALA A 294 11.96 -8.52 5.44
C ALA A 294 12.00 -9.73 4.50
N ASP A 295 11.93 -9.50 3.18
CA ASP A 295 12.05 -10.57 2.19
C ASP A 295 13.42 -11.26 2.27
N VAL A 296 14.51 -10.50 2.30
CA VAL A 296 15.88 -11.05 2.39
C VAL A 296 16.08 -11.76 3.72
N ALA A 297 15.61 -11.20 4.85
CA ALA A 297 15.65 -11.87 6.16
C ALA A 297 14.96 -13.24 6.11
N ALA A 298 13.76 -13.31 5.54
CA ALA A 298 13.00 -14.56 5.42
C ALA A 298 13.68 -15.59 4.52
N LEU A 299 14.24 -15.14 3.38
CA LEU A 299 14.81 -16.02 2.36
C LEU A 299 16.22 -16.50 2.69
N THR A 300 16.98 -15.75 3.49
CA THR A 300 18.36 -16.07 3.85
C THR A 300 18.54 -16.54 5.29
N GLY A 301 17.58 -16.25 6.18
CA GLY A 301 17.70 -16.47 7.61
C GLY A 301 18.61 -15.47 8.33
N ASP A 302 18.89 -14.30 7.70
CA ASP A 302 19.79 -13.28 8.26
C ASP A 302 19.12 -12.56 9.45
N GLU A 303 19.58 -12.87 10.67
CA GLU A 303 19.07 -12.27 11.89
C GLU A 303 19.40 -10.79 12.05
N GLY A 304 20.42 -10.26 11.36
CA GLY A 304 20.76 -8.84 11.38
C GLY A 304 19.65 -8.00 10.78
N TYR A 305 19.15 -8.41 9.61
CA TYR A 305 17.99 -7.77 8.98
C TYR A 305 16.74 -7.88 9.84
N LEU A 306 16.47 -9.07 10.41
CA LEU A 306 15.30 -9.30 11.25
C LEU A 306 15.28 -8.38 12.47
N LYS A 307 16.40 -8.26 13.18
CA LYS A 307 16.54 -7.36 14.33
C LYS A 307 16.35 -5.89 13.95
N ALA A 308 16.88 -5.47 12.79
CA ALA A 308 16.75 -4.11 12.32
C ALA A 308 15.29 -3.76 11.98
N ILE A 309 14.58 -4.60 11.19
CA ILE A 309 13.19 -4.34 10.83
C ILE A 309 12.24 -4.40 12.03
N ASP A 310 12.49 -5.27 13.01
CA ASP A 310 11.72 -5.32 14.27
C ASP A 310 11.88 -4.00 15.06
N ALA A 311 13.08 -3.46 15.15
CA ALA A 311 13.34 -2.19 15.81
C ALA A 311 12.67 -1.01 15.05
N ILE A 312 12.79 -0.99 13.73
CA ILE A 312 12.18 0.03 12.86
C ILE A 312 10.65 -0.02 12.94
N TYR A 313 10.05 -1.22 12.85
CA TYR A 313 8.61 -1.40 13.03
C TYR A 313 8.14 -0.81 14.36
N ASN A 314 8.83 -1.15 15.46
CA ASN A 314 8.48 -0.64 16.78
C ASN A 314 8.60 0.89 16.85
N ASN A 315 9.64 1.50 16.25
CA ASN A 315 9.78 2.95 16.17
C ASN A 315 8.63 3.58 15.39
N ILE A 316 8.30 3.05 14.21
CA ILE A 316 7.19 3.57 13.39
C ILE A 316 5.89 3.55 14.18
N VAL A 317 5.48 2.38 14.67
CA VAL A 317 4.14 2.18 15.25
C VAL A 317 3.98 2.87 16.60
N SER A 318 5.07 3.08 17.35
CA SER A 318 5.01 3.75 18.64
C SER A 318 5.19 5.26 18.60
N LYS A 319 5.69 5.84 17.47
CA LYS A 319 6.10 7.25 17.47
C LYS A 319 5.86 8.03 16.18
N LYS A 320 5.70 7.34 15.02
CA LYS A 320 5.70 7.99 13.70
C LYS A 320 4.52 7.60 12.82
N TYR A 321 3.52 6.93 13.41
CA TYR A 321 2.36 6.37 12.73
C TYR A 321 1.12 7.18 13.04
N TYR A 322 0.48 7.76 12.04
CA TYR A 322 -0.74 8.54 12.20
C TYR A 322 -1.95 7.67 12.53
N ILE A 323 -2.94 8.25 13.20
CA ILE A 323 -4.19 7.54 13.54
C ILE A 323 -4.88 6.97 12.28
N THR A 324 -4.71 7.60 11.13
CA THR A 324 -5.20 7.18 9.83
C THR A 324 -4.35 6.09 9.18
N GLY A 325 -3.28 5.65 9.82
CA GLY A 325 -2.37 4.64 9.25
C GLY A 325 -1.39 5.17 8.22
N GLY A 326 -1.31 6.49 8.05
CA GLY A 326 -0.30 7.15 7.24
C GLY A 326 1.03 7.29 7.96
N VAL A 327 2.09 7.59 7.19
CA VAL A 327 3.43 7.93 7.67
C VAL A 327 4.05 9.03 6.81
N GLY A 328 5.05 9.73 7.35
CA GLY A 328 5.71 10.82 6.65
C GLY A 328 5.12 12.18 7.06
N ALA A 329 5.70 12.83 8.07
CA ALA A 329 5.18 14.06 8.65
C ALA A 329 5.52 15.30 7.82
N ARG A 330 6.63 15.27 7.07
CA ARG A 330 7.24 16.45 6.47
C ARG A 330 7.08 16.48 4.96
N HIS A 331 6.64 17.63 4.41
CA HIS A 331 6.69 17.90 2.98
C HIS A 331 8.13 17.95 2.46
N ALA A 332 9.02 18.62 3.19
CA ALA A 332 10.43 18.69 2.82
C ALA A 332 11.06 17.30 2.81
N GLY A 333 11.40 16.82 1.61
CA GLY A 333 11.94 15.49 1.37
C GLY A 333 10.93 14.36 1.51
N GLU A 334 9.61 14.65 1.57
CA GLU A 334 8.56 13.62 1.67
C GLU A 334 8.84 12.64 2.81
N ALA A 335 9.26 13.19 3.98
CA ALA A 335 10.06 12.47 4.94
C ALA A 335 9.33 12.15 6.25
N PHE A 336 9.82 11.11 6.92
CA PHE A 336 9.52 10.91 8.34
C PHE A 336 9.98 12.12 9.15
N GLY A 337 9.17 12.50 10.14
CA GLY A 337 9.54 13.49 11.14
C GLY A 337 10.34 12.91 12.30
N ALA A 338 10.62 13.72 13.30
CA ALA A 338 11.16 13.28 14.58
C ALA A 338 10.14 12.40 15.34
N ASP A 339 10.56 11.75 16.41
CA ASP A 339 9.65 11.00 17.26
C ASP A 339 8.52 11.90 17.76
N TYR A 340 7.26 11.47 17.58
CA TYR A 340 6.02 12.17 17.95
C TYR A 340 5.76 13.47 17.15
N GLU A 341 6.50 13.76 16.09
CA GLU A 341 6.20 14.83 15.15
C GLU A 341 5.10 14.37 14.19
N LEU A 342 3.86 14.68 14.53
CA LEU A 342 2.67 14.26 13.81
C LEU A 342 1.72 15.45 13.59
N PRO A 343 2.12 16.49 12.83
CA PRO A 343 1.28 17.63 12.51
C PRO A 343 0.03 17.21 11.75
N ASN A 344 -1.05 17.98 11.87
CA ASN A 344 -2.32 17.68 11.22
C ASN A 344 -2.48 18.39 9.87
N LEU A 345 -2.42 19.72 9.84
CA LEU A 345 -2.61 20.53 8.64
C LEU A 345 -1.47 20.35 7.63
N THR A 346 -0.24 20.29 8.11
CA THR A 346 0.98 20.24 7.30
C THR A 346 1.53 18.83 7.15
N SER A 347 0.80 17.80 7.59
CA SER A 347 1.25 16.42 7.41
C SER A 347 1.32 16.04 5.93
N TYR A 348 2.41 15.40 5.53
CA TYR A 348 2.54 14.89 4.16
C TYR A 348 1.73 13.60 3.95
N ASN A 349 1.98 12.59 4.76
CA ASN A 349 1.22 11.33 4.73
C ASN A 349 0.97 10.82 3.30
N GLU A 350 2.04 10.61 2.56
CA GLU A 350 1.95 10.25 1.15
C GLU A 350 1.19 8.93 0.95
N THR A 351 0.34 8.89 -0.06
CA THR A 351 -0.39 7.69 -0.48
C THR A 351 0.56 6.52 -0.77
N CYS A 352 1.69 6.76 -1.44
CA CYS A 352 2.69 5.72 -1.71
C CYS A 352 3.36 5.22 -0.42
N ALA A 353 3.57 6.09 0.55
CA ALA A 353 4.13 5.69 1.85
C ALA A 353 3.16 4.78 2.62
N ALA A 354 1.86 5.08 2.60
CA ALA A 354 0.85 4.20 3.17
C ALA A 354 0.86 2.81 2.49
N ILE A 355 0.95 2.75 1.16
CA ILE A 355 1.07 1.49 0.41
C ILE A 355 2.32 0.72 0.82
N SER A 356 3.47 1.39 0.95
CA SER A 356 4.72 0.74 1.37
C SER A 356 4.65 0.14 2.77
N MET A 357 3.91 0.79 3.69
CA MET A 357 3.64 0.24 5.02
C MET A 357 2.79 -1.04 4.96
N VAL A 358 1.81 -1.13 4.07
CA VAL A 358 1.05 -2.37 3.88
C VAL A 358 1.97 -3.52 3.46
N TYR A 359 2.92 -3.27 2.56
CA TYR A 359 3.92 -4.27 2.17
C TYR A 359 4.79 -4.71 3.35
N LEU A 360 5.25 -3.77 4.17
CA LEU A 360 6.03 -4.08 5.36
C LEU A 360 5.20 -4.90 6.37
N PHE A 361 4.00 -4.43 6.73
CA PHE A 361 3.18 -5.08 7.76
C PHE A 361 2.75 -6.49 7.36
N GLN A 362 2.45 -6.73 6.08
CA GLN A 362 2.19 -8.08 5.56
C GLN A 362 3.39 -8.99 5.77
N ARG A 363 4.60 -8.55 5.45
CA ARG A 363 5.83 -9.32 5.60
C ARG A 363 6.16 -9.62 7.06
N MET A 364 6.01 -8.62 7.93
CA MET A 364 6.17 -8.80 9.37
C MET A 364 5.19 -9.85 9.92
N PHE A 365 3.94 -9.85 9.44
CA PHE A 365 3.00 -10.91 9.79
C PHE A 365 3.46 -12.29 9.30
N LEU A 366 3.93 -12.41 8.06
CA LEU A 366 4.41 -13.68 7.51
C LEU A 366 5.64 -14.21 8.25
N LEU A 367 6.47 -13.33 8.82
CA LEU A 367 7.61 -13.68 9.67
C LEU A 367 7.19 -14.13 11.07
N HIS A 368 6.30 -13.41 11.72
CA HIS A 368 6.04 -13.55 13.17
C HIS A 368 4.71 -14.21 13.52
N GLY A 369 3.68 -14.11 12.67
CA GLY A 369 2.36 -14.71 12.91
C GLY A 369 1.52 -14.01 13.98
N ASP A 370 1.82 -12.75 14.30
CA ASP A 370 1.09 -11.96 15.29
C ASP A 370 0.10 -11.01 14.59
N SER A 371 -1.15 -10.96 15.10
CA SER A 371 -2.22 -10.13 14.53
C SER A 371 -1.95 -8.64 14.58
N LYS A 372 -1.07 -8.17 15.47
CA LYS A 372 -0.71 -6.76 15.60
C LYS A 372 -0.21 -6.13 14.29
N TYR A 373 0.45 -6.91 13.45
CA TYR A 373 0.89 -6.45 12.14
C TYR A 373 -0.28 -6.29 11.17
N ILE A 374 -1.27 -7.19 11.26
CA ILE A 374 -2.49 -7.09 10.47
C ILE A 374 -3.39 -5.95 10.97
N ASP A 375 -3.39 -5.65 12.28
CA ASP A 375 -4.12 -4.50 12.84
C ASP A 375 -3.59 -3.18 12.25
N CYS A 376 -2.26 -3.02 12.16
CA CYS A 376 -1.65 -1.88 11.46
C CYS A 376 -1.99 -1.89 9.96
N MET A 377 -1.86 -3.04 9.30
CA MET A 377 -2.17 -3.18 7.87
C MET A 377 -3.63 -2.80 7.57
N GLU A 378 -4.59 -3.28 8.35
CA GLU A 378 -6.01 -2.96 8.20
C GLU A 378 -6.27 -1.46 8.36
N ARG A 379 -5.73 -0.84 9.42
CA ARG A 379 -5.87 0.61 9.65
C ARG A 379 -5.33 1.40 8.47
N THR A 380 -4.14 1.05 7.97
CA THR A 380 -3.53 1.69 6.82
C THR A 380 -4.39 1.50 5.56
N LEU A 381 -4.88 0.29 5.30
CA LEU A 381 -5.74 -0.02 4.15
C LEU A 381 -7.04 0.79 4.15
N TYR A 382 -7.75 0.80 5.28
CA TYR A 382 -9.09 1.38 5.39
C TYR A 382 -9.10 2.90 5.58
N ASN A 383 -7.94 3.53 5.78
CA ASN A 383 -7.83 4.98 5.95
C ASN A 383 -6.72 5.57 5.06
N GLY A 384 -5.45 5.34 5.37
CA GLY A 384 -4.31 5.99 4.70
C GLY A 384 -4.19 5.65 3.21
N VAL A 385 -4.50 4.43 2.79
CA VAL A 385 -4.42 4.02 1.38
C VAL A 385 -5.63 4.49 0.58
N ILE A 386 -6.85 4.12 1.03
CA ILE A 386 -8.05 4.40 0.23
C ILE A 386 -8.44 5.88 0.24
N SER A 387 -7.93 6.69 1.18
CA SER A 387 -8.07 8.14 1.10
C SER A 387 -7.33 8.74 -0.10
N GLY A 388 -6.30 8.08 -0.60
CA GLY A 388 -5.55 8.51 -1.79
C GLY A 388 -6.34 8.46 -3.10
N MET A 389 -7.45 7.72 -3.15
CA MET A 389 -8.28 7.56 -4.36
C MET A 389 -9.73 7.94 -4.07
N SER A 390 -10.35 8.69 -4.97
CA SER A 390 -11.78 8.97 -4.88
C SER A 390 -12.61 7.68 -4.98
N VAL A 391 -13.82 7.70 -4.40
CA VAL A 391 -14.71 6.52 -4.39
C VAL A 391 -15.11 6.04 -5.78
N ASP A 392 -15.08 6.93 -6.77
CA ASP A 392 -15.31 6.64 -8.19
C ASP A 392 -14.05 6.22 -8.97
N GLY A 393 -12.87 6.29 -8.33
CA GLY A 393 -11.59 5.87 -8.91
C GLY A 393 -10.91 6.86 -9.86
N GLY A 394 -11.49 8.06 -10.09
CA GLY A 394 -11.05 9.01 -11.12
C GLY A 394 -10.20 10.18 -10.62
N ARG A 395 -10.04 10.36 -9.33
CA ARG A 395 -9.30 11.48 -8.73
C ARG A 395 -8.46 11.02 -7.54
N PHE A 396 -7.35 11.72 -7.29
CA PHE A 396 -6.32 11.28 -6.37
C PHE A 396 -5.86 12.38 -5.41
N PHE A 397 -5.43 11.95 -4.23
CA PHE A 397 -4.53 12.69 -3.37
C PHE A 397 -3.11 12.11 -3.46
N TYR A 398 -2.13 13.00 -3.42
CA TYR A 398 -0.73 12.68 -3.23
C TYR A 398 -0.44 12.64 -1.71
N PRO A 399 -0.40 13.78 -0.97
CA PRO A 399 -0.48 13.82 0.48
C PRO A 399 -1.92 13.62 1.01
N ASN A 400 -2.02 13.18 2.27
CA ASN A 400 -3.29 12.94 2.97
C ASN A 400 -3.26 13.60 4.36
N PRO A 401 -3.53 14.91 4.46
CA PRO A 401 -3.49 15.65 5.73
C PRO A 401 -4.63 15.24 6.66
N LEU A 402 -4.47 15.50 7.98
CA LEU A 402 -5.49 15.24 8.98
C LEU A 402 -6.31 16.48 9.33
N ALA A 403 -5.97 17.62 8.74
CA ALA A 403 -6.77 18.84 8.77
C ALA A 403 -6.62 19.59 7.43
N SER A 404 -7.64 20.36 7.05
CA SER A 404 -7.61 21.24 5.89
C SER A 404 -8.32 22.54 6.23
N ASP A 405 -7.67 23.67 5.97
CA ASP A 405 -8.28 25.01 6.11
C ASP A 405 -8.91 25.50 4.78
N GLY A 406 -8.92 24.65 3.76
CA GLY A 406 -9.38 24.96 2.40
C GLY A 406 -8.50 25.95 1.62
N LYS A 407 -7.35 26.35 2.16
CA LYS A 407 -6.43 27.34 1.57
C LYS A 407 -5.01 26.82 1.42
N TYR A 408 -4.51 26.10 2.42
CA TYR A 408 -3.19 25.48 2.36
C TYR A 408 -3.15 24.44 1.26
N ALA A 409 -2.38 24.71 0.21
CA ALA A 409 -2.23 23.84 -0.93
C ALA A 409 -1.37 22.62 -0.56
N PHE A 410 -1.99 21.65 0.10
CA PHE A 410 -1.31 20.44 0.60
C PHE A 410 -1.04 19.42 -0.51
N ASN A 411 -1.91 19.37 -1.54
CA ASN A 411 -1.79 18.35 -2.58
C ASN A 411 -0.73 18.73 -3.62
N ALA A 412 -0.25 17.73 -4.36
CA ALA A 412 0.70 17.98 -5.46
C ALA A 412 0.12 18.98 -6.48
N ASP A 413 1.02 19.61 -7.25
CA ASP A 413 0.69 20.69 -8.21
C ASP A 413 0.00 21.90 -7.57
N ASN A 414 0.28 22.15 -6.26
CA ASN A 414 -0.24 23.26 -5.46
C ASN A 414 -1.77 23.35 -5.43
N THR A 415 -2.43 22.22 -5.20
CA THR A 415 -3.89 22.16 -5.13
C THR A 415 -4.39 21.84 -3.71
N VAL A 416 -5.67 22.11 -3.46
CA VAL A 416 -6.37 21.84 -2.19
C VAL A 416 -7.44 20.75 -2.33
N GLU A 417 -7.50 20.12 -3.51
CA GLU A 417 -8.51 19.12 -3.86
C GLU A 417 -7.91 17.95 -4.64
N ARG A 418 -8.69 16.87 -4.75
CA ARG A 418 -8.31 15.69 -5.53
C ARG A 418 -8.12 16.06 -7.00
N GLN A 419 -7.03 15.58 -7.60
CA GLN A 419 -6.70 15.79 -9.00
C GLN A 419 -6.89 14.53 -9.83
N PRO A 420 -7.26 14.65 -11.12
CA PRO A 420 -7.38 13.49 -12.00
C PRO A 420 -6.02 12.84 -12.31
N TRP A 421 -4.94 13.61 -12.22
CA TRP A 421 -3.56 13.17 -12.46
C TRP A 421 -2.57 14.18 -11.90
N PHE A 422 -1.29 13.82 -11.87
CA PHE A 422 -0.18 14.70 -11.45
C PHE A 422 0.96 14.64 -12.48
N GLY A 423 1.78 15.68 -12.56
CA GLY A 423 2.99 15.71 -13.36
C GLY A 423 3.94 14.56 -12.97
N CYS A 424 4.19 14.38 -11.65
CA CYS A 424 4.79 13.19 -11.08
C CYS A 424 3.67 12.22 -10.65
N ALA A 425 3.40 11.20 -11.45
CA ALA A 425 2.22 10.35 -11.29
C ALA A 425 2.43 9.12 -10.39
N CYS A 426 3.39 9.16 -9.44
CA CYS A 426 3.71 7.99 -8.65
C CYS A 426 2.53 7.51 -7.78
N CYS A 427 1.75 8.39 -7.15
CA CYS A 427 0.61 7.99 -6.31
C CYS A 427 -0.57 7.43 -7.11
N PRO A 428 -1.07 8.06 -8.21
CA PRO A 428 -2.11 7.47 -9.03
C PRO A 428 -1.72 6.10 -9.62
N SER A 429 -0.53 5.98 -10.20
CA SER A 429 -0.05 4.72 -10.78
C SER A 429 0.17 3.65 -9.72
N ASN A 430 0.61 4.03 -8.50
CA ASN A 430 0.76 3.10 -7.39
C ASN A 430 -0.59 2.60 -6.84
N LEU A 431 -1.62 3.46 -6.76
CA LEU A 431 -2.99 3.04 -6.43
C LEU A 431 -3.57 2.13 -7.51
N CYS A 432 -3.31 2.45 -8.78
CA CYS A 432 -3.70 1.63 -9.93
C CYS A 432 -3.24 0.18 -9.78
N ARG A 433 -1.98 -0.06 -9.37
CA ARG A 433 -1.46 -1.41 -9.14
C ARG A 433 -1.90 -2.01 -7.80
N PHE A 434 -2.04 -1.18 -6.75
CA PHE A 434 -2.23 -1.68 -5.40
C PHE A 434 -3.68 -2.12 -5.12
N ILE A 435 -4.68 -1.30 -5.47
CA ILE A 435 -6.09 -1.60 -5.13
C ILE A 435 -6.53 -2.98 -5.65
N PRO A 436 -6.27 -3.37 -6.91
CA PRO A 436 -6.64 -4.70 -7.39
C PRO A 436 -5.84 -5.85 -6.77
N SER A 437 -4.71 -5.58 -6.11
CA SER A 437 -3.90 -6.60 -5.44
C SER A 437 -4.45 -7.03 -4.07
N PHE A 438 -5.46 -6.33 -3.53
CA PHE A 438 -6.07 -6.56 -2.21
C PHE A 438 -6.39 -8.03 -1.90
N PRO A 439 -6.87 -8.86 -2.86
CA PRO A 439 -7.16 -10.27 -2.60
C PRO A 439 -5.98 -11.07 -2.00
N GLY A 440 -4.75 -10.67 -2.33
CA GLY A 440 -3.53 -11.33 -1.82
C GLY A 440 -3.26 -11.13 -0.33
N TYR A 441 -3.94 -10.21 0.35
CA TYR A 441 -3.70 -9.91 1.78
C TYR A 441 -4.67 -10.60 2.73
N MET A 442 -5.69 -11.29 2.20
CA MET A 442 -6.81 -11.78 3.00
C MET A 442 -6.51 -13.02 3.83
N TYR A 443 -5.66 -13.92 3.32
CA TYR A 443 -5.41 -15.22 3.92
C TYR A 443 -3.94 -15.59 3.90
N ALA A 444 -3.55 -16.43 4.86
CA ALA A 444 -2.24 -17.07 4.88
C ALA A 444 -2.35 -18.50 5.43
N VAL A 445 -1.32 -19.32 5.16
CA VAL A 445 -1.28 -20.72 5.56
C VAL A 445 0.08 -21.04 6.18
N LYS A 446 0.06 -21.80 7.29
CA LYS A 446 1.23 -22.45 7.85
C LYS A 446 0.88 -23.90 8.16
N ASP A 447 1.49 -24.85 7.48
CA ASP A 447 1.21 -26.27 7.63
C ASP A 447 -0.28 -26.59 7.48
N ARG A 448 -1.00 -26.78 8.58
CA ARG A 448 -2.44 -27.02 8.65
C ARG A 448 -3.22 -25.87 9.31
N ASP A 449 -2.59 -24.74 9.49
CA ASP A 449 -3.19 -23.51 10.01
C ASP A 449 -3.63 -22.63 8.85
N LEU A 450 -4.90 -22.27 8.76
CA LEU A 450 -5.45 -21.27 7.87
C LEU A 450 -5.75 -19.99 8.65
N TYR A 451 -5.04 -18.92 8.32
CA TYR A 451 -5.25 -17.59 8.89
C TYR A 451 -6.25 -16.80 8.06
N VAL A 452 -7.28 -16.26 8.71
CA VAL A 452 -8.21 -15.27 8.17
C VAL A 452 -7.78 -13.90 8.70
N ASN A 453 -7.10 -13.13 7.87
CA ASN A 453 -6.45 -11.87 8.25
C ASN A 453 -7.38 -10.67 8.11
N LEU A 454 -8.10 -10.57 6.97
CA LEU A 454 -8.98 -9.45 6.64
C LEU A 454 -10.39 -9.93 6.35
N PHE A 455 -11.35 -9.03 6.54
CA PHE A 455 -12.77 -9.32 6.36
C PHE A 455 -13.31 -8.53 5.16
N ALA A 456 -13.71 -9.27 4.12
CA ALA A 456 -14.38 -8.76 2.93
C ALA A 456 -15.09 -9.91 2.23
N GLY A 457 -16.22 -9.66 1.57
CA GLY A 457 -16.93 -10.67 0.80
C GLY A 457 -16.07 -11.29 -0.30
N ASN A 458 -15.89 -12.63 -0.28
CA ASN A 458 -15.07 -13.33 -1.25
C ASN A 458 -15.31 -14.84 -1.29
N THR A 459 -14.78 -15.49 -2.31
CA THR A 459 -14.59 -16.95 -2.37
C THR A 459 -13.12 -17.25 -2.64
N ALA A 460 -12.51 -18.06 -1.79
CA ALA A 460 -11.11 -18.45 -1.89
C ALA A 460 -10.91 -19.95 -2.07
N THR A 461 -10.01 -20.35 -2.97
CA THR A 461 -9.56 -21.73 -3.13
C THR A 461 -8.16 -21.88 -2.54
N ILE A 462 -8.07 -22.40 -1.33
CA ILE A 462 -6.86 -22.39 -0.53
C ILE A 462 -6.28 -23.81 -0.44
N LYS A 463 -4.97 -23.95 -0.59
CA LYS A 463 -4.29 -25.24 -0.40
C LYS A 463 -3.81 -25.40 1.03
N ILE A 464 -4.31 -26.43 1.72
CA ILE A 464 -3.90 -26.81 3.09
C ILE A 464 -3.32 -28.22 3.03
N GLY A 465 -2.05 -28.36 3.34
CA GLY A 465 -1.35 -29.64 3.17
C GLY A 465 -1.45 -30.20 1.73
N GLY A 466 -1.41 -29.33 0.73
CA GLY A 466 -1.53 -29.67 -0.71
C GLY A 466 -2.95 -30.05 -1.17
N LYS A 467 -3.97 -29.91 -0.31
CA LYS A 467 -5.38 -30.23 -0.60
C LYS A 467 -6.23 -28.98 -0.67
N ASP A 468 -7.20 -28.96 -1.61
CA ASP A 468 -8.07 -27.82 -1.82
C ASP A 468 -9.12 -27.69 -0.71
N VAL A 469 -9.22 -26.49 -0.18
CA VAL A 469 -10.33 -26.02 0.66
C VAL A 469 -10.94 -24.80 -0.04
N ILE A 470 -12.25 -24.82 -0.29
CA ILE A 470 -12.97 -23.64 -0.78
C ILE A 470 -13.70 -23.02 0.40
N LEU A 471 -13.31 -21.78 0.71
CA LEU A 471 -13.91 -20.95 1.74
C LEU A 471 -14.66 -19.79 1.10
N GLU A 472 -15.91 -19.58 1.51
CA GLU A 472 -16.69 -18.38 1.17
C GLU A 472 -16.80 -17.48 2.38
N GLN A 473 -16.58 -16.20 2.23
CA GLN A 473 -16.77 -15.19 3.25
C GLN A 473 -17.88 -14.22 2.80
N ILE A 474 -18.93 -14.09 3.62
CA ILE A 474 -20.03 -13.15 3.43
C ILE A 474 -20.02 -12.16 4.58
N THR A 475 -19.95 -10.88 4.27
CA THR A 475 -19.93 -9.80 5.26
C THR A 475 -20.25 -8.46 4.61
N ASN A 476 -20.76 -7.53 5.41
CA ASN A 476 -20.94 -6.12 5.07
C ASN A 476 -19.83 -5.23 5.72
N TYR A 477 -18.74 -5.84 6.18
CA TYR A 477 -17.60 -5.14 6.77
C TYR A 477 -17.03 -4.08 5.79
N PRO A 478 -16.71 -2.86 6.24
CA PRO A 478 -16.55 -2.39 7.62
C PRO A 478 -17.81 -1.71 8.21
N TRP A 479 -18.99 -1.86 7.59
CA TRP A 479 -20.22 -1.20 8.02
C TRP A 479 -20.88 -1.88 9.22
N ASP A 480 -20.68 -3.17 9.36
CA ASP A 480 -21.03 -3.94 10.55
C ASP A 480 -19.98 -5.04 10.80
N GLY A 481 -20.08 -5.68 11.98
CA GLY A 481 -19.14 -6.71 12.42
C GLY A 481 -19.61 -8.13 12.17
N ASP A 482 -20.64 -8.35 11.36
CA ASP A 482 -21.15 -9.68 11.07
C ASP A 482 -20.39 -10.31 9.90
N ILE A 483 -19.78 -11.47 10.15
CA ILE A 483 -19.02 -12.24 9.15
C ILE A 483 -19.45 -13.70 9.20
N ALA A 484 -19.76 -14.29 8.07
CA ALA A 484 -20.02 -15.71 7.90
C ALA A 484 -18.96 -16.35 7.02
N LEU A 485 -18.24 -17.35 7.57
CA LEU A 485 -17.28 -18.17 6.84
C LEU A 485 -17.89 -19.54 6.57
N THR A 486 -18.09 -19.92 5.30
CA THR A 486 -18.69 -21.20 4.91
C THR A 486 -17.66 -22.08 4.22
N ILE A 487 -17.51 -23.31 4.68
CA ILE A 487 -16.70 -24.34 4.02
C ILE A 487 -17.49 -24.91 2.82
N LYS A 488 -17.23 -24.44 1.61
CA LYS A 488 -17.90 -24.88 0.36
C LYS A 488 -17.36 -26.22 -0.15
N LYS A 489 -16.05 -26.48 0.08
CA LYS A 489 -15.37 -27.74 -0.27
C LYS A 489 -14.22 -27.96 0.73
N ASN A 490 -14.00 -29.20 1.14
CA ASN A 490 -12.85 -29.54 1.97
C ASN A 490 -12.26 -30.90 1.60
N GLN A 491 -11.06 -30.89 1.03
CA GLN A 491 -10.27 -32.09 0.76
C GLN A 491 -9.17 -32.31 1.82
N ALA A 492 -8.89 -31.30 2.64
CA ALA A 492 -7.85 -31.35 3.70
C ALA A 492 -8.33 -32.08 4.95
N LYS A 493 -9.63 -32.32 5.11
CA LYS A 493 -10.28 -32.93 6.29
C LYS A 493 -10.13 -32.05 7.54
N ALA A 494 -9.15 -32.33 8.42
CA ALA A 494 -8.89 -31.54 9.63
C ALA A 494 -7.88 -30.44 9.36
N PHE A 495 -8.13 -29.23 9.88
CA PHE A 495 -7.19 -28.11 9.91
C PHE A 495 -7.62 -27.12 11.00
N ASN A 496 -6.68 -26.23 11.38
CA ASN A 496 -6.96 -25.18 12.32
C ASN A 496 -7.37 -23.91 11.56
N LEU A 497 -8.54 -23.38 11.88
CA LEU A 497 -8.98 -22.09 11.39
C LEU A 497 -8.60 -21.03 12.43
N LYS A 498 -7.74 -20.08 12.04
CA LYS A 498 -7.27 -18.98 12.87
C LYS A 498 -7.93 -17.70 12.39
N ILE A 499 -8.83 -17.15 13.18
CA ILE A 499 -9.61 -15.96 12.87
C ILE A 499 -9.02 -14.80 13.66
N ARG A 500 -8.58 -13.75 12.98
CA ARG A 500 -8.09 -12.55 13.64
C ARG A 500 -9.20 -11.89 14.45
N VAL A 501 -8.91 -11.53 15.69
CA VAL A 501 -9.71 -10.58 16.45
C VAL A 501 -9.04 -9.21 16.34
N PRO A 502 -9.67 -8.24 15.65
CA PRO A 502 -9.06 -6.93 15.45
C PRO A 502 -8.73 -6.21 16.75
N GLY A 503 -7.58 -5.51 16.80
CA GLY A 503 -7.15 -4.79 18.00
C GLY A 503 -8.14 -3.74 18.49
N TRP A 504 -8.87 -3.09 17.58
CA TRP A 504 -9.90 -2.11 17.92
C TRP A 504 -11.11 -2.70 18.66
N VAL A 505 -11.33 -4.03 18.62
CA VAL A 505 -12.43 -4.69 19.36
C VAL A 505 -12.17 -4.66 20.87
N ASP A 506 -11.00 -5.14 21.31
CA ASP A 506 -10.76 -5.46 22.71
C ASP A 506 -9.43 -4.93 23.29
N ARG A 507 -8.59 -4.26 22.48
CA ARG A 507 -7.26 -3.85 22.91
C ARG A 507 -7.05 -2.33 22.79
N SER A 508 -6.60 -1.89 21.62
CA SER A 508 -6.19 -0.51 21.40
C SER A 508 -6.34 -0.12 19.93
N PRO A 509 -6.40 1.18 19.60
CA PRO A 509 -6.43 1.66 18.23
C PRO A 509 -5.23 1.17 17.40
N VAL A 510 -4.04 1.16 18.01
CA VAL A 510 -2.78 0.65 17.43
C VAL A 510 -2.04 -0.19 18.46
N PRO A 511 -1.17 -1.13 18.05
CA PRO A 511 -0.47 -2.02 18.99
C PRO A 511 0.74 -1.33 19.68
N SER A 512 0.52 -0.16 20.25
CA SER A 512 1.49 0.64 21.00
C SER A 512 0.77 1.60 21.95
N ASP A 513 1.51 2.43 22.67
CA ASP A 513 1.00 3.49 23.53
C ASP A 513 0.81 4.84 22.81
N LEU A 514 1.01 4.89 21.48
CA LEU A 514 0.85 6.10 20.69
C LEU A 514 -0.58 6.62 20.71
N TYR A 515 -1.56 5.71 20.67
CA TYR A 515 -2.99 6.02 20.76
C TYR A 515 -3.69 5.10 21.74
N ARG A 516 -4.68 5.64 22.46
CA ARG A 516 -5.51 4.89 23.39
C ARG A 516 -6.97 5.31 23.28
N PHE A 517 -7.87 4.40 23.54
CA PHE A 517 -9.26 4.76 23.72
C PHE A 517 -9.43 5.65 24.95
N SER A 518 -10.29 6.65 24.84
CA SER A 518 -10.58 7.59 25.95
C SER A 518 -11.88 7.25 26.68
N ASP A 519 -12.54 6.18 26.26
CA ASP A 519 -13.73 5.60 26.90
C ASP A 519 -13.40 4.24 27.50
N ASP A 520 -14.24 3.77 28.42
CA ASP A 520 -14.11 2.44 29.06
C ASP A 520 -14.98 1.38 28.36
N VAL A 521 -15.40 1.63 27.12
CA VAL A 521 -16.21 0.69 26.35
C VAL A 521 -15.33 -0.46 25.87
N LEU A 522 -15.61 -1.67 26.35
CA LEU A 522 -15.01 -2.88 25.81
C LEU A 522 -15.91 -3.40 24.69
N GLY A 523 -15.34 -3.57 23.52
CA GLY A 523 -16.00 -4.29 22.44
C GLY A 523 -16.14 -5.78 22.81
N ASN A 524 -17.28 -6.36 22.49
CA ASN A 524 -17.48 -7.79 22.63
C ASN A 524 -17.36 -8.47 21.26
N TYR A 525 -17.03 -9.73 21.26
CA TYR A 525 -17.11 -10.56 20.08
C TYR A 525 -17.68 -11.93 20.42
N SER A 526 -18.29 -12.54 19.42
CA SER A 526 -18.75 -13.93 19.52
C SER A 526 -18.41 -14.71 18.28
N ILE A 527 -18.03 -15.97 18.48
CA ILE A 527 -17.71 -16.90 17.39
C ILE A 527 -18.50 -18.20 17.64
N LYS A 528 -19.27 -18.60 16.62
CA LYS A 528 -20.09 -19.80 16.65
C LYS A 528 -19.76 -20.68 15.46
N VAL A 529 -19.80 -22.02 15.65
CA VAL A 529 -19.73 -22.98 14.56
C VAL A 529 -21.08 -23.70 14.48
N ASN A 530 -21.73 -23.61 13.34
CA ASN A 530 -23.08 -24.19 13.12
C ASN A 530 -24.08 -23.75 14.21
N GLY A 531 -24.03 -22.47 14.59
CA GLY A 531 -24.91 -21.87 15.59
C GLY A 531 -24.49 -22.10 17.06
N GLN A 532 -23.50 -22.96 17.32
CA GLN A 532 -23.04 -23.26 18.68
C GLN A 532 -21.78 -22.48 19.04
N VAL A 533 -21.77 -21.85 20.22
CA VAL A 533 -20.58 -21.16 20.76
C VAL A 533 -19.45 -22.15 20.94
N VAL A 534 -18.27 -21.80 20.44
CA VAL A 534 -17.05 -22.62 20.60
C VAL A 534 -16.16 -22.01 21.68
N LYS A 535 -15.72 -22.84 22.61
CA LYS A 535 -14.62 -22.50 23.50
C LYS A 535 -13.30 -22.76 22.78
N THR A 536 -12.46 -21.75 22.68
CA THR A 536 -11.16 -21.88 22.01
C THR A 536 -10.09 -21.04 22.69
N GLU A 537 -8.86 -21.26 22.26
CA GLU A 537 -7.70 -20.51 22.73
C GLU A 537 -7.48 -19.30 21.84
N MET A 538 -7.05 -18.20 22.44
CA MET A 538 -6.45 -17.07 21.75
C MET A 538 -4.95 -17.27 21.64
N ALA A 539 -4.40 -17.16 20.43
CA ALA A 539 -2.96 -17.23 20.20
C ALA A 539 -2.53 -16.11 19.25
N ASN A 540 -1.65 -15.23 19.71
CA ASN A 540 -1.12 -14.09 18.93
C ASN A 540 -2.22 -13.24 18.27
N GLY A 541 -3.34 -12.99 19.00
CA GLY A 541 -4.49 -12.21 18.51
C GLY A 541 -5.39 -12.96 17.53
N PHE A 542 -5.23 -14.27 17.38
CA PHE A 542 -6.11 -15.13 16.60
C PHE A 542 -6.91 -16.09 17.47
N PHE A 543 -8.18 -16.19 17.18
CA PHE A 543 -9.08 -17.19 17.75
C PHE A 543 -8.90 -18.50 16.98
N VAL A 544 -8.51 -19.59 17.66
CA VAL A 544 -8.08 -20.86 17.03
C VAL A 544 -9.15 -21.92 17.14
N ILE A 545 -9.70 -22.40 16.02
CA ILE A 545 -10.67 -23.48 15.95
C ILE A 545 -10.02 -24.73 15.36
N LYS A 546 -9.75 -25.73 16.18
CA LYS A 546 -9.20 -27.03 15.75
C LYS A 546 -10.36 -27.99 15.49
N ARG A 547 -10.57 -28.40 14.22
CA ARG A 547 -11.75 -29.20 13.86
C ARG A 547 -11.54 -30.08 12.63
N LEU A 548 -12.29 -31.19 12.57
CA LEU A 548 -12.56 -31.93 11.33
C LEU A 548 -13.70 -31.22 10.59
N TRP A 549 -13.35 -30.40 9.62
CA TRP A 549 -14.32 -29.59 8.87
C TRP A 549 -15.08 -30.40 7.83
N LYS A 550 -16.37 -30.11 7.68
CA LYS A 550 -17.26 -30.69 6.65
C LYS A 550 -17.72 -29.60 5.69
N LYS A 551 -18.04 -30.01 4.47
CA LYS A 551 -18.76 -29.14 3.52
C LYS A 551 -20.07 -28.69 4.18
N GLY A 552 -20.36 -27.39 4.13
CA GLY A 552 -21.54 -26.77 4.72
C GLY A 552 -21.33 -26.29 6.16
N ASP A 553 -20.19 -26.57 6.81
CA ASP A 553 -19.89 -25.96 8.11
C ASP A 553 -19.80 -24.45 7.97
N VAL A 554 -20.44 -23.72 8.89
CA VAL A 554 -20.49 -22.26 8.92
C VAL A 554 -19.90 -21.76 10.22
N VAL A 555 -18.94 -20.84 10.15
CA VAL A 555 -18.43 -20.07 11.27
C VAL A 555 -19.06 -18.69 11.21
N SER A 556 -19.88 -18.36 12.19
CA SER A 556 -20.48 -17.03 12.36
C SER A 556 -19.67 -16.25 13.38
N ILE A 557 -19.23 -15.06 12.97
CA ILE A 557 -18.42 -14.14 13.77
C ILE A 557 -19.22 -12.85 13.91
N HIS A 558 -19.22 -12.30 15.10
CA HIS A 558 -19.76 -10.96 15.37
C HIS A 558 -18.77 -10.16 16.18
N PHE A 559 -18.44 -8.95 15.72
CA PHE A 559 -17.67 -7.95 16.42
C PHE A 559 -18.56 -6.76 16.73
N ASP A 560 -18.69 -6.39 18.01
CA ASP A 560 -19.31 -5.12 18.35
C ASP A 560 -18.50 -3.97 17.73
N MET A 561 -19.19 -3.02 17.11
CA MET A 561 -18.57 -1.83 16.51
C MET A 561 -19.13 -0.54 17.14
N PRO A 562 -18.87 -0.29 18.43
CA PRO A 562 -19.24 0.99 19.02
C PRO A 562 -18.45 2.13 18.38
N VAL A 563 -19.03 3.33 18.37
CA VAL A 563 -18.27 4.54 18.06
C VAL A 563 -17.42 4.88 19.29
N ARG A 564 -16.12 5.02 19.07
CA ARG A 564 -15.12 5.22 20.12
C ARG A 564 -14.35 6.51 19.93
N THR A 565 -13.89 7.06 21.01
CA THR A 565 -13.00 8.22 21.02
C THR A 565 -11.59 7.83 21.40
N VAL A 566 -10.62 8.45 20.72
CA VAL A 566 -9.21 8.15 20.84
C VAL A 566 -8.43 9.38 21.27
N LYS A 567 -7.46 9.20 22.17
CA LYS A 567 -6.46 10.20 22.54
C LYS A 567 -5.08 9.78 22.11
N ALA A 568 -4.31 10.74 21.64
CA ALA A 568 -2.90 10.53 21.36
C ALA A 568 -2.05 10.52 22.63
N ASN A 569 -0.85 9.93 22.54
CA ASN A 569 0.18 10.06 23.55
C ASN A 569 0.48 11.56 23.79
N PRO A 570 0.60 12.02 25.05
CA PRO A 570 0.89 13.43 25.35
C PRO A 570 2.16 14.01 24.71
N ALA A 571 3.06 13.16 24.24
CA ALA A 571 4.25 13.57 23.49
C ALA A 571 3.90 14.14 22.10
N VAL A 572 2.74 13.74 21.50
CA VAL A 572 2.21 14.33 20.28
C VAL A 572 1.61 15.68 20.59
N VAL A 573 2.36 16.73 20.32
CA VAL A 573 2.00 18.11 20.71
C VAL A 573 0.75 18.60 19.98
N ASP A 574 0.64 18.28 18.70
CA ASP A 574 -0.43 18.73 17.80
C ASP A 574 -1.81 18.19 18.18
N ASP A 575 -1.87 17.06 18.91
CA ASP A 575 -3.11 16.40 19.31
C ASP A 575 -3.48 16.65 20.78
N ARG A 576 -2.74 17.50 21.49
CA ARG A 576 -3.03 17.83 22.89
C ARG A 576 -4.38 18.53 23.03
N GLY A 577 -5.21 18.03 23.94
CA GLY A 577 -6.55 18.59 24.17
C GLY A 577 -7.56 18.25 23.07
N ARG A 578 -7.25 17.28 22.21
CA ARG A 578 -8.07 16.79 21.09
C ARG A 578 -8.44 15.33 21.25
N ILE A 579 -9.44 14.91 20.51
CA ILE A 579 -9.84 13.51 20.34
C ILE A 579 -10.10 13.20 18.87
N ALA A 580 -9.72 12.01 18.44
CA ALA A 580 -10.20 11.44 17.18
C ALA A 580 -11.39 10.51 17.44
N VAL A 581 -12.17 10.23 16.41
CA VAL A 581 -13.33 9.34 16.45
C VAL A 581 -13.13 8.19 15.48
N GLU A 582 -13.41 6.96 15.93
CA GLU A 582 -13.34 5.78 15.08
C GLU A 582 -14.51 4.81 15.33
N ARG A 583 -14.81 3.98 14.33
CA ARG A 583 -15.74 2.85 14.44
C ARG A 583 -15.24 1.69 13.59
N GLY A 584 -15.01 0.55 14.24
CA GLY A 584 -14.34 -0.55 13.58
C GLY A 584 -12.97 -0.13 13.06
N PRO A 585 -12.59 -0.45 11.81
CA PRO A 585 -11.31 -0.05 11.25
C PRO A 585 -11.25 1.40 10.74
N LEU A 586 -12.39 2.12 10.70
CA LEU A 586 -12.52 3.42 10.08
C LEU A 586 -12.28 4.55 11.08
N VAL A 587 -11.45 5.52 10.68
CA VAL A 587 -11.28 6.82 11.32
C VAL A 587 -12.27 7.81 10.68
N TYR A 588 -12.77 8.75 11.46
CA TYR A 588 -13.76 9.74 11.03
C TYR A 588 -13.21 11.16 11.12
N CYS A 589 -13.74 12.04 10.28
CA CYS A 589 -13.45 13.47 10.29
C CYS A 589 -14.73 14.29 10.20
N ALA A 590 -14.69 15.54 10.62
CA ALA A 590 -15.71 16.52 10.31
C ALA A 590 -15.32 17.23 9.00
N GLU A 591 -16.29 17.54 8.14
CA GLU A 591 -16.11 18.31 6.91
C GLU A 591 -17.04 19.52 6.93
N GLY A 592 -16.56 20.69 6.50
CA GLY A 592 -17.32 21.96 6.56
C GLY A 592 -18.66 21.84 5.85
N ILE A 593 -18.69 21.24 4.66
CA ILE A 593 -19.89 21.09 3.82
C ILE A 593 -21.03 20.32 4.53
N ASP A 594 -20.70 19.35 5.40
CA ASP A 594 -21.69 18.60 6.19
C ASP A 594 -22.17 19.37 7.42
N ASN A 595 -21.49 20.46 7.76
CA ASN A 595 -21.68 21.24 8.97
C ASN A 595 -22.09 22.69 8.69
N GLN A 596 -22.83 22.92 7.59
CA GLN A 596 -23.36 24.23 7.18
C GLN A 596 -22.28 25.30 6.99
N ASP A 597 -21.09 24.88 6.57
CA ASP A 597 -19.90 25.72 6.37
C ASP A 597 -19.47 26.53 7.62
N PHE A 598 -19.92 26.12 8.81
CA PHE A 598 -19.35 26.64 10.04
C PHE A 598 -17.87 26.34 10.15
N ASN A 599 -17.13 27.21 10.81
CA ASN A 599 -15.73 26.92 11.10
C ASN A 599 -15.64 25.73 12.07
N ILE A 600 -15.38 24.54 11.52
CA ILE A 600 -15.32 23.27 12.28
C ILE A 600 -14.20 23.27 13.32
N PHE A 601 -13.14 24.05 13.14
CA PHE A 601 -12.04 24.18 14.10
C PHE A 601 -12.45 24.84 15.42
N ASN A 602 -13.63 25.47 15.42
CA ASN A 602 -14.22 26.09 16.59
C ASN A 602 -15.27 25.24 17.32
N PHE A 603 -15.36 23.94 16.93
CA PHE A 603 -16.24 22.99 17.60
C PHE A 603 -15.52 22.31 18.77
N LEU A 604 -16.11 22.44 19.97
CA LEU A 604 -15.63 21.76 21.18
C LEU A 604 -16.44 20.48 21.41
N MET A 605 -15.77 19.35 21.37
CA MET A 605 -16.35 18.05 21.65
C MET A 605 -16.60 17.87 23.15
N PRO A 606 -17.78 17.35 23.57
CA PRO A 606 -18.05 17.09 24.99
C PRO A 606 -17.07 16.00 25.52
N ARG A 607 -16.88 15.98 26.85
CA ARG A 607 -16.01 14.97 27.49
C ARG A 607 -16.46 13.54 27.23
N GLN A 608 -17.77 13.32 27.17
CA GLN A 608 -18.42 12.04 26.89
C GLN A 608 -19.40 12.23 25.72
N PRO A 609 -18.92 12.23 24.47
CA PRO A 609 -19.78 12.45 23.32
C PRO A 609 -20.72 11.25 23.13
N ARG A 610 -21.99 11.58 22.79
CA ARG A 610 -22.96 10.56 22.35
C ARG A 610 -23.19 10.71 20.88
N PHE A 611 -22.94 9.62 20.16
CA PHE A 611 -23.04 9.58 18.72
C PHE A 611 -24.34 8.92 18.28
N GLU A 612 -24.99 9.52 17.29
CA GLU A 612 -26.11 8.94 16.56
C GLU A 612 -25.58 8.44 15.22
N VAL A 613 -25.76 7.16 14.95
CA VAL A 613 -25.31 6.55 13.68
C VAL A 613 -26.35 6.87 12.61
N ASN A 614 -25.88 7.32 11.45
CA ASN A 614 -26.67 7.69 10.30
C ASN A 614 -26.03 7.20 9.01
N ASP A 615 -26.68 7.42 7.87
CA ASP A 615 -26.17 7.16 6.54
C ASP A 615 -26.17 8.45 5.72
N LEU A 616 -25.15 8.61 4.87
CA LEU A 616 -25.05 9.69 3.91
C LEU A 616 -24.62 9.12 2.55
N GLN A 617 -25.15 9.68 1.47
CA GLN A 617 -24.68 9.36 0.11
C GLN A 617 -23.61 10.37 -0.32
N ILE A 618 -22.41 9.87 -0.65
CA ILE A 618 -21.33 10.67 -1.21
C ILE A 618 -20.98 10.09 -2.58
N ASN A 619 -21.20 10.87 -3.64
CA ASN A 619 -21.01 10.44 -5.03
C ASN A 619 -21.66 9.08 -5.33
N GLY A 620 -22.90 8.88 -4.86
CA GLY A 620 -23.65 7.65 -5.07
C GLY A 620 -23.25 6.45 -4.20
N ASN A 621 -22.25 6.63 -3.33
CA ASN A 621 -21.77 5.59 -2.41
C ASN A 621 -22.29 5.83 -1.00
N ARG A 622 -22.91 4.82 -0.39
CA ARG A 622 -23.37 4.87 1.00
C ARG A 622 -22.18 4.95 1.95
N GLN A 623 -22.23 5.91 2.86
CA GLN A 623 -21.30 6.08 3.96
C GLN A 623 -22.04 5.99 5.28
N VAL A 624 -21.54 5.23 6.25
CA VAL A 624 -22.01 5.29 7.63
C VAL A 624 -21.37 6.51 8.28
N THR A 625 -22.20 7.40 8.83
CA THR A 625 -21.81 8.68 9.39
C THR A 625 -22.30 8.82 10.84
N PHE A 626 -21.84 9.86 11.55
CA PHE A 626 -22.28 10.13 12.92
C PHE A 626 -22.73 11.55 13.05
N ASN A 627 -23.75 11.75 13.92
CA ASN A 627 -24.07 13.04 14.47
C ASN A 627 -23.72 13.06 15.95
N VAL A 628 -23.16 14.17 16.40
CA VAL A 628 -22.86 14.43 17.80
C VAL A 628 -23.26 15.84 18.17
N LYS A 629 -23.79 16.04 19.38
CA LYS A 629 -24.05 17.37 19.93
C LYS A 629 -22.75 17.97 20.45
N ALA A 630 -22.18 18.90 19.69
CA ALA A 630 -20.97 19.64 20.03
C ALA A 630 -21.28 21.10 20.42
N ILE A 631 -20.27 21.82 20.87
CA ILE A 631 -20.38 23.24 21.24
C ILE A 631 -19.55 24.03 20.22
N GLN A 632 -20.22 24.85 19.42
CA GLN A 632 -19.57 25.85 18.58
C GLN A 632 -19.20 27.05 19.46
N VAL A 633 -17.92 27.46 19.39
CA VAL A 633 -17.38 28.59 20.14
C VAL A 633 -17.04 29.69 19.14
N GLU A 634 -17.62 30.89 19.34
CA GLU A 634 -17.33 32.07 18.54
C GLU A 634 -16.80 33.17 19.44
N GLY A 635 -15.69 33.80 19.05
CA GLY A 635 -15.14 34.97 19.72
C GLY A 635 -15.35 36.21 18.88
N GLN A 636 -15.89 37.27 19.47
CA GLN A 636 -15.93 38.61 18.89
C GLN A 636 -15.11 39.58 19.75
N PHE A 637 -14.16 40.29 19.11
CA PHE A 637 -13.54 41.44 19.76
C PHE A 637 -14.54 42.62 19.69
N VAL A 638 -15.04 43.06 20.84
CA VAL A 638 -16.11 44.07 20.89
C VAL A 638 -15.55 45.50 20.90
N ASN A 639 -14.24 45.70 21.20
CA ASN A 639 -13.59 46.99 21.21
C ASN A 639 -12.07 46.92 21.13
N THR A 640 -11.44 48.04 20.79
CA THR A 640 -9.97 48.26 20.80
C THR A 640 -9.30 48.10 22.17
N ASP A 641 -10.06 47.87 23.24
CA ASP A 641 -9.59 47.75 24.64
C ASP A 641 -9.49 46.29 25.14
N GLU A 642 -9.20 45.34 24.26
CA GLU A 642 -8.91 43.92 24.58
C GLU A 642 -10.05 43.14 25.28
N LYS A 643 -11.29 43.61 25.25
CA LYS A 643 -12.45 42.84 25.72
C LYS A 643 -13.06 42.06 24.58
N GLY A 644 -12.96 40.75 24.66
CA GLY A 644 -13.62 39.81 23.74
C GLY A 644 -14.86 39.19 24.41
N GLU A 645 -15.95 39.05 23.68
CA GLU A 645 -17.09 38.23 24.07
C GLU A 645 -16.95 36.83 23.43
N ILE A 646 -17.12 35.80 24.22
CA ILE A 646 -17.16 34.42 23.75
C ILE A 646 -18.61 33.94 23.83
N SER A 647 -19.17 33.55 22.68
CA SER A 647 -20.46 32.86 22.63
C SER A 647 -20.24 31.36 22.44
N ALA A 648 -21.09 30.58 23.09
CA ALA A 648 -21.06 29.12 22.99
C ALA A 648 -22.46 28.60 22.61
N THR A 649 -22.59 27.98 21.48
CA THR A 649 -23.87 27.46 20.98
C THR A 649 -23.81 25.96 20.75
N HIS A 650 -24.79 25.24 21.28
CA HIS A 650 -24.90 23.82 20.93
C HIS A 650 -25.30 23.63 19.49
N ARG A 651 -24.50 22.84 18.74
CA ARG A 651 -24.74 22.49 17.34
C ARG A 651 -24.64 20.98 17.16
N ARG A 652 -25.32 20.50 16.14
CA ARG A 652 -25.11 19.14 15.62
C ARG A 652 -23.89 19.16 14.72
N LEU A 653 -22.89 18.32 15.04
CA LEU A 653 -21.71 18.09 14.23
C LEU A 653 -21.87 16.75 13.52
N THR A 654 -21.76 16.74 12.22
CA THR A 654 -21.75 15.54 11.38
C THR A 654 -20.31 15.12 11.10
N MET A 655 -20.02 13.82 11.26
CA MET A 655 -18.71 13.23 10.96
C MET A 655 -18.86 12.11 9.94
N ILE A 656 -17.96 12.07 8.97
CA ILE A 656 -17.90 11.11 7.88
C ILE A 656 -16.61 10.27 7.95
N PRO A 657 -16.55 9.09 7.32
CA PRO A 657 -15.29 8.35 7.19
C PRO A 657 -14.20 9.20 6.54
N TYR A 658 -13.00 9.21 7.12
CA TYR A 658 -11.88 10.04 6.67
C TYR A 658 -11.56 9.88 5.17
N TYR A 659 -11.60 8.66 4.62
CA TYR A 659 -11.32 8.47 3.20
C TYR A 659 -12.35 9.15 2.26
N ALA A 660 -13.52 9.54 2.79
CA ALA A 660 -14.63 10.07 2.01
C ALA A 660 -14.63 11.63 1.91
N TRP A 661 -13.70 12.31 2.59
CA TRP A 661 -13.62 13.77 2.52
C TRP A 661 -13.14 14.28 1.15
N ASN A 662 -13.44 15.55 0.85
CA ASN A 662 -13.06 16.25 -0.40
C ASN A 662 -13.60 15.59 -1.69
N HIS A 663 -14.78 14.96 -1.59
CA HIS A 663 -15.48 14.47 -2.80
C HIS A 663 -16.48 15.49 -3.33
N ARG A 664 -16.76 16.55 -2.60
CA ARG A 664 -17.75 17.58 -2.89
C ARG A 664 -17.12 18.97 -2.99
N GLY A 665 -15.85 19.03 -3.33
CA GLY A 665 -15.03 20.23 -3.47
C GLY A 665 -14.12 20.47 -2.24
N PRO A 666 -13.19 21.45 -2.35
CA PRO A 666 -12.28 21.81 -1.29
C PRO A 666 -13.03 22.47 -0.11
N GLY A 667 -12.50 22.33 1.10
CA GLY A 667 -13.11 22.94 2.28
C GLY A 667 -12.38 22.61 3.58
N LEU A 668 -13.01 23.01 4.68
CA LEU A 668 -12.52 22.68 6.01
C LEU A 668 -12.69 21.19 6.29
N MET A 669 -11.67 20.58 6.88
CA MET A 669 -11.73 19.19 7.34
C MET A 669 -10.88 19.05 8.62
N GLU A 670 -11.34 18.24 9.58
CA GLU A 670 -10.61 17.95 10.81
C GLU A 670 -10.85 16.53 11.31
N VAL A 671 -9.76 15.79 11.59
CA VAL A 671 -9.78 14.46 12.22
C VAL A 671 -9.72 14.59 13.75
N TRP A 672 -8.80 15.41 14.26
CA TRP A 672 -8.56 15.59 15.68
C TRP A 672 -9.39 16.75 16.24
N MET A 673 -10.59 16.44 16.71
CA MET A 673 -11.55 17.42 17.21
C MET A 673 -11.15 17.99 18.57
N PRO A 674 -11.17 19.32 18.79
CA PRO A 674 -10.90 19.93 20.08
C PRO A 674 -11.82 19.42 21.20
N GLN A 675 -11.25 19.14 22.36
CA GLN A 675 -11.96 18.82 23.60
C GLN A 675 -11.62 19.81 24.73
N SER A 676 -10.70 20.72 24.49
CA SER A 676 -10.36 21.81 25.39
C SER A 676 -10.32 23.15 24.63
N ILE A 677 -10.64 24.24 25.33
CA ILE A 677 -10.62 25.60 24.76
C ILE A 677 -9.21 25.96 24.23
N SER A 678 -8.16 25.47 24.88
CA SER A 678 -6.78 25.71 24.45
C SER A 678 -6.41 25.04 23.11
N ALA A 679 -7.22 24.11 22.63
CA ALA A 679 -7.03 23.43 21.36
C ALA A 679 -7.88 24.03 20.22
N LEU A 680 -8.75 25.00 20.48
CA LEU A 680 -9.55 25.65 19.45
C LEU A 680 -8.70 26.53 18.54
N GLY A 681 -8.98 26.50 17.25
CA GLY A 681 -8.42 27.42 16.26
C GLY A 681 -6.91 27.32 16.00
N ASN A 682 -6.23 26.29 16.47
CA ASN A 682 -4.77 26.13 16.36
C ASN A 682 -4.36 25.41 15.06
N TYR A 683 -4.66 26.01 13.89
CA TYR A 683 -4.11 25.61 12.60
C TYR A 683 -3.64 26.82 11.80
#